data_41c23a5354a94bb4ae6e915b5a7190a4
#
_entry.id   41c23a5354a94bb4ae6e915b5a7190a4
#
_cell.length_a   1.000
_cell.length_b   1.000
_cell.length_c   1.000
_cell.angle_alpha   90.00
_cell.angle_beta   90.00
_cell.angle_gamma   90.00
#
_symmetry.space_group_name_H-M   'P 1'
#
loop_
_entity.id
_entity.type
_entity.pdbx_description
1 polymer ?
#
loop_
_entity_poly.entity_id
_entity_poly.type
_entity_poly.pdbx_seq_one_letter_code
_entity_poly.pdbx_strand_id
1 'polypeptide(L)'
;YYVGDWGDGTWSYNGPYVYDDEHKVLGEVYHTYKKAGTYAIRACGVNLALGTLYGWTEAQYLKVTGPDYTGNMIKSVKPISSGNRSSETGAEKIADNDNSTAWESEVSDSVASDEYVGYLFDKYYTLDTLEVKIPSSLSVFPSNISVEYTTDGGENWYMLPHYYYVLPNSEGQYSCIMNFPNPKGATLVLPLDGITANGIRIRSLMYPVASSGVKYFSVSEMRAYGTDEMPLYTSYDGYYNADLSNMWAIFGLAQTEPRMYNSLRGGATNVEPFRSGQTMTASVEWMAWNGQKLNWSGYDDAVNIHVNSLKNAVYGGDGWYYDESDKTYKVDTSEYDDNKRDDGYIWATESAPQHLGEQNHYTNNSSLIIASRDYLLTGNNTAGFLDSVNAKGQKMIDKLRKAMEYMLINLNGDSGLMTIYDPRNDGTVHGLSSNYWDSLNFFGYNSSYENILFYQAVLAMSDIENYLGNPLDADYYTDLAEKIKRVFNETFWDEKKGRYITSINIKGDRLDFGLTFVNFMAASAGLANEEQLEQIYSWVDGERTIEGDTSTGADIYNFKVSARSNTVAVESVEEDGLHYWWYNGHSFNDVLPGMWGEYGLQMQNGGTIFYTSHYDISGRTGLSGDKAMERFNVIMDEFHKDQLRRDPRTSFGVYQVSINGEFPESGLVPLTFVTDIVGITPDLLGLKIESCLPSDMTYAGVNTYEYGNRTYSIEVNKTISQPQVTKENGKYYLKLPAGKTWYITLENKLMEG
;
A
#
# COMPACT_ATOMS: atom_id res chain seq x y z
N TYR A 1 21.46 12.12 0.58
CA TYR A 1 20.13 12.13 1.22
C TYR A 1 20.20 12.84 2.56
N TYR A 2 19.09 13.35 3.02
CA TYR A 2 18.93 14.00 4.32
C TYR A 2 17.79 13.38 5.08
N VAL A 3 17.95 13.28 6.40
CA VAL A 3 16.87 12.97 7.32
C VAL A 3 16.46 14.26 8.02
N GLY A 4 15.18 14.58 7.99
CA GLY A 4 14.59 15.66 8.79
C GLY A 4 13.93 15.07 10.04
N ASP A 5 14.31 15.58 11.21
CA ASP A 5 13.60 15.35 12.48
C ASP A 5 12.70 16.56 12.71
N TRP A 6 11.39 16.32 12.75
CA TRP A 6 10.39 17.38 12.86
C TRP A 6 10.10 17.80 14.30
N GLY A 7 10.72 17.14 15.26
CA GLY A 7 10.58 17.45 16.67
C GLY A 7 9.25 17.01 17.31
N ASP A 8 8.38 16.37 16.56
CA ASP A 8 7.12 15.78 17.00
C ASP A 8 7.18 14.24 17.07
N GLY A 9 8.37 13.68 16.94
CA GLY A 9 8.59 12.24 16.87
C GLY A 9 8.52 11.68 15.46
N THR A 10 8.19 12.49 14.47
CA THR A 10 8.18 12.08 13.07
C THR A 10 9.45 12.52 12.33
N TRP A 11 9.76 11.81 11.25
CA TRP A 11 10.95 12.01 10.45
C TRP A 11 10.61 11.94 8.99
N SER A 12 11.43 12.58 8.15
CA SER A 12 11.34 12.44 6.70
C SER A 12 12.70 12.20 6.08
N TYR A 13 12.74 11.42 5.02
CA TYR A 13 13.88 11.31 4.13
C TYR A 13 13.67 12.15 2.90
N ASN A 14 14.75 12.78 2.48
CA ASN A 14 14.71 13.69 1.33
C ASN A 14 15.96 13.52 0.49
N GLY A 15 15.77 13.48 -0.82
CA GLY A 15 16.87 13.40 -1.78
C GLY A 15 16.71 12.25 -2.81
N PRO A 16 17.62 12.11 -3.76
CA PRO A 16 18.88 12.88 -3.89
C PRO A 16 18.61 14.33 -4.28
N TYR A 17 19.25 15.26 -3.57
CA TYR A 17 19.16 16.68 -3.91
C TYR A 17 20.22 17.11 -4.91
N VAL A 18 19.84 18.06 -5.76
CA VAL A 18 20.76 18.81 -6.60
C VAL A 18 21.44 19.86 -5.73
N TYR A 19 22.72 20.02 -5.89
CA TYR A 19 23.50 21.07 -5.25
C TYR A 19 23.68 22.22 -6.24
N ASP A 20 23.68 23.44 -5.72
CA ASP A 20 24.13 24.61 -6.48
C ASP A 20 25.67 24.67 -6.57
N ASP A 21 26.20 25.68 -7.28
CA ASP A 21 27.64 25.89 -7.44
C ASP A 21 28.36 26.17 -6.10
N GLU A 22 27.62 26.54 -5.04
CA GLU A 22 28.14 26.74 -3.68
C GLU A 22 27.99 25.47 -2.81
N HIS A 23 27.56 24.36 -3.38
CA HIS A 23 27.28 23.08 -2.69
C HIS A 23 26.15 23.17 -1.66
N LYS A 24 25.23 24.11 -1.84
CA LYS A 24 24.02 24.18 -1.04
C LYS A 24 22.94 23.26 -1.62
N VAL A 25 22.25 22.58 -0.72
CA VAL A 25 21.13 21.74 -1.09
C VAL A 25 19.97 22.61 -1.57
N LEU A 26 19.51 22.35 -2.78
CA LEU A 26 18.30 22.93 -3.31
C LEU A 26 17.17 21.91 -3.15
N GLY A 27 16.23 22.19 -2.27
CA GLY A 27 15.07 21.34 -2.04
C GLY A 27 14.16 21.89 -0.96
N GLU A 28 12.89 21.62 -1.12
CA GLU A 28 11.86 21.95 -0.15
C GLU A 28 11.31 20.66 0.44
N VAL A 29 10.99 20.71 1.73
CA VAL A 29 10.44 19.59 2.48
C VAL A 29 9.22 20.08 3.24
N TYR A 30 8.15 19.33 3.15
CA TYR A 30 6.88 19.65 3.77
C TYR A 30 6.58 18.69 4.93
N HIS A 31 5.99 19.23 6.00
CA HIS A 31 5.52 18.46 7.13
C HIS A 31 4.26 19.08 7.73
N THR A 32 3.33 18.23 8.13
CA THR A 32 2.08 18.63 8.78
C THR A 32 2.09 18.21 10.23
N TYR A 33 1.99 19.20 11.14
CA TYR A 33 1.92 18.94 12.57
C TYR A 33 0.48 18.67 13.00
N LYS A 34 0.29 17.61 13.78
CA LYS A 34 -1.03 17.22 14.32
C LYS A 34 -1.47 18.09 15.50
N LYS A 35 -0.56 18.83 16.14
CA LYS A 35 -0.85 19.63 17.32
C LYS A 35 -0.16 20.98 17.29
N ALA A 36 -0.80 21.98 17.88
CA ALA A 36 -0.16 23.25 18.21
C ALA A 36 0.96 23.05 19.24
N GLY A 37 2.10 23.66 19.00
CA GLY A 37 3.27 23.49 19.85
C GLY A 37 4.49 24.23 19.33
N THR A 38 5.60 24.08 20.04
CA THR A 38 6.91 24.53 19.58
C THR A 38 7.80 23.31 19.35
N TYR A 39 8.20 23.10 18.14
CA TYR A 39 8.92 21.92 17.69
C TYR A 39 10.37 22.26 17.34
N ALA A 40 11.30 21.41 17.75
CA ALA A 40 12.72 21.54 17.45
C ALA A 40 13.06 20.74 16.18
N ILE A 41 13.17 21.41 15.05
CA ILE A 41 13.45 20.81 13.76
C ILE A 41 14.95 20.70 13.54
N ARG A 42 15.41 19.56 13.00
CA ARG A 42 16.80 19.32 12.65
C ARG A 42 16.93 18.48 11.40
N ALA A 43 18.10 18.56 10.80
CA ALA A 43 18.45 17.73 9.65
C ALA A 43 19.79 17.03 9.86
N CYS A 44 19.94 15.88 9.23
CA CYS A 44 21.17 15.11 9.22
C CYS A 44 21.43 14.58 7.81
N GLY A 45 22.66 14.72 7.32
CA GLY A 45 23.07 14.09 6.07
C GLY A 45 23.20 12.58 6.24
N VAL A 46 22.81 11.82 5.23
CA VAL A 46 22.85 10.35 5.23
C VAL A 46 23.54 9.84 3.97
N ASN A 47 24.50 8.96 4.14
CA ASN A 47 25.03 8.14 3.06
C ASN A 47 24.34 6.76 3.11
N LEU A 48 23.37 6.54 2.24
CA LEU A 48 22.61 5.28 2.23
C LEU A 48 23.47 4.07 1.87
N ALA A 49 24.48 4.25 1.00
CA ALA A 49 25.35 3.15 0.58
C ALA A 49 26.27 2.66 1.72
N LEU A 50 26.60 3.53 2.65
CA LEU A 50 27.47 3.21 3.78
C LEU A 50 26.71 3.08 5.10
N GLY A 51 25.42 3.37 5.13
CA GLY A 51 24.64 3.43 6.36
C GLY A 51 25.14 4.47 7.37
N THR A 52 25.79 5.52 6.89
CA THR A 52 26.48 6.51 7.73
C THR A 52 25.63 7.76 7.88
N LEU A 53 25.38 8.18 9.11
CA LEU A 53 24.82 9.49 9.44
C LEU A 53 25.96 10.49 9.64
N TYR A 54 25.83 11.65 9.01
CA TYR A 54 26.63 12.82 9.30
C TYR A 54 26.01 13.58 10.48
N GLY A 55 26.72 14.45 11.14
CA GLY A 55 26.21 15.14 12.34
C GLY A 55 24.88 15.88 12.11
N TRP A 56 24.03 15.90 13.14
CA TRP A 56 22.78 16.68 13.15
C TRP A 56 23.07 18.18 13.16
N THR A 57 22.26 18.95 12.45
CA THR A 57 22.26 20.42 12.53
C THR A 57 21.86 20.87 13.94
N GLU A 58 22.17 22.13 14.27
CA GLU A 58 21.51 22.77 15.42
C GLU A 58 20.00 22.84 15.20
N ALA A 59 19.26 22.71 16.30
CA ALA A 59 17.79 22.75 16.24
C ALA A 59 17.30 24.15 15.84
N GLN A 60 16.38 24.18 14.87
CA GLN A 60 15.56 25.34 14.56
C GLN A 60 14.20 25.15 15.23
N TYR A 61 13.67 26.19 15.86
CA TYR A 61 12.41 26.09 16.58
C TYR A 61 11.28 26.69 15.76
N LEU A 62 10.27 25.85 15.46
CA LEU A 62 9.06 26.25 14.76
C LEU A 62 7.89 26.28 15.74
N LYS A 63 7.17 27.39 15.76
CA LYS A 63 5.91 27.51 16.52
C LYS A 63 4.74 27.23 15.58
N VAL A 64 4.03 26.16 15.86
CA VAL A 64 2.79 25.77 15.16
C VAL A 64 1.60 26.22 16.00
N THR A 65 0.62 26.83 15.35
CA THR A 65 -0.65 27.25 15.97
C THR A 65 -1.80 26.53 15.30
N GLY A 66 -2.76 26.03 16.07
CA GLY A 66 -3.91 25.29 15.55
C GLY A 66 -4.75 24.70 16.68
N PRO A 67 -5.81 23.97 16.36
CA PRO A 67 -6.60 23.26 17.37
C PRO A 67 -5.77 22.19 18.08
N ASP A 68 -6.20 21.83 19.27
CA ASP A 68 -5.65 20.72 20.03
C ASP A 68 -6.05 19.36 19.40
N TYR A 69 -5.53 18.28 19.96
CA TYR A 69 -5.72 16.91 19.47
C TYR A 69 -7.15 16.54 19.09
N THR A 70 -7.28 15.68 18.12
CA THR A 70 -8.47 14.87 17.89
C THR A 70 -8.48 13.71 18.89
N GLY A 71 -9.57 13.53 19.60
CA GLY A 71 -9.72 12.49 20.61
C GLY A 71 -9.67 12.95 22.05
N ASN A 72 -10.07 12.07 22.94
CA ASN A 72 -10.11 12.33 24.36
C ASN A 72 -8.87 11.79 25.07
N MET A 73 -8.42 12.46 26.11
CA MET A 73 -7.41 11.90 27.00
C MET A 73 -7.97 10.64 27.68
N ILE A 74 -7.25 9.54 27.53
CA ILE A 74 -7.60 8.26 28.15
C ILE A 74 -7.28 8.34 29.65
N LYS A 75 -8.30 8.15 30.47
CA LYS A 75 -8.19 8.31 31.93
C LYS A 75 -8.03 6.98 32.67
N SER A 76 -8.54 5.90 32.10
CA SER A 76 -8.46 4.56 32.71
C SER A 76 -7.15 3.91 32.32
N VAL A 77 -6.08 4.26 33.00
CA VAL A 77 -4.71 3.82 32.74
C VAL A 77 -4.14 3.10 33.95
N LYS A 78 -3.40 2.02 33.70
CA LYS A 78 -2.59 1.32 34.70
C LYS A 78 -1.12 1.49 34.28
N PRO A 79 -0.33 2.30 35.01
CA PRO A 79 1.09 2.47 34.77
C PRO A 79 1.86 1.15 34.87
N ILE A 80 2.82 0.95 33.97
CA ILE A 80 3.74 -0.18 33.96
C ILE A 80 5.16 0.30 33.69
N SER A 81 6.16 -0.43 34.18
CA SER A 81 7.57 -0.18 33.87
C SER A 81 8.41 -1.45 33.97
N SER A 82 9.62 -1.39 33.41
CA SER A 82 10.64 -2.43 33.54
C SER A 82 11.23 -2.56 34.96
N GLY A 83 11.16 -1.48 35.73
CA GLY A 83 11.71 -1.35 37.07
C GLY A 83 11.82 0.11 37.48
N ASN A 84 12.26 0.38 38.73
CA ASN A 84 12.39 1.72 39.24
C ASN A 84 13.74 1.86 39.97
N ARG A 85 14.34 3.05 39.87
CA ARG A 85 15.57 3.41 40.53
C ARG A 85 15.42 3.45 42.05
N SER A 86 14.27 3.86 42.52
CA SER A 86 13.92 3.91 43.94
C SER A 86 12.41 3.72 44.15
N SER A 87 11.99 3.56 45.41
CA SER A 87 10.56 3.53 45.75
C SER A 87 9.83 4.86 45.51
N GLU A 88 10.56 5.96 45.31
CA GLU A 88 9.99 7.28 45.07
C GLU A 88 9.86 7.60 43.58
N THR A 89 10.44 6.76 42.70
CA THR A 89 10.47 6.94 41.24
C THR A 89 9.73 5.84 40.51
N GLY A 90 8.62 5.36 41.05
CA GLY A 90 7.79 4.31 40.51
C GLY A 90 6.99 4.73 39.28
N ALA A 91 6.46 3.73 38.53
CA ALA A 91 5.70 3.96 37.31
C ALA A 91 4.46 4.86 37.50
N GLU A 92 3.88 4.91 38.69
CA GLU A 92 2.74 5.77 39.02
C GLU A 92 3.03 7.26 38.79
N LYS A 93 4.31 7.67 38.77
CA LYS A 93 4.73 9.05 38.55
C LYS A 93 4.42 9.59 37.16
N ILE A 94 4.24 8.73 36.17
CA ILE A 94 3.87 9.20 34.85
C ILE A 94 2.39 9.59 34.71
N ALA A 95 1.59 9.40 35.77
CA ALA A 95 0.14 9.64 35.76
C ALA A 95 -0.35 10.42 36.99
N ASP A 96 0.53 11.00 37.81
CA ASP A 96 0.18 11.70 39.05
C ASP A 96 -0.19 13.19 38.84
N ASN A 97 -0.08 13.69 37.59
CA ASN A 97 -0.27 15.10 37.22
C ASN A 97 0.67 16.07 37.89
N ASP A 98 1.84 15.62 38.34
CA ASP A 98 2.87 16.45 38.95
C ASP A 98 4.16 16.42 38.15
N ASN A 99 4.41 17.41 37.31
CA ASN A 99 5.63 17.51 36.49
C ASN A 99 6.93 17.62 37.31
N SER A 100 6.85 17.79 38.64
CA SER A 100 8.04 17.81 39.52
C SER A 100 8.48 16.42 39.96
N THR A 101 7.64 15.41 39.80
CA THR A 101 7.96 13.99 40.00
C THR A 101 8.28 13.30 38.68
N ALA A 102 8.93 12.16 38.75
CA ALA A 102 9.22 11.35 37.55
C ALA A 102 9.40 9.88 37.90
N TRP A 103 9.02 9.03 36.94
CA TRP A 103 9.54 7.69 36.89
C TRP A 103 11.01 7.74 36.45
N GLU A 104 11.84 6.93 37.09
CA GLU A 104 13.24 6.71 36.70
C GLU A 104 13.51 5.23 36.64
N SER A 105 14.07 4.75 35.51
CA SER A 105 14.50 3.37 35.38
C SER A 105 15.65 3.02 36.29
N GLU A 106 15.98 1.77 36.41
CA GLU A 106 17.24 1.34 37.00
C GLU A 106 18.43 1.96 36.24
N VAL A 107 19.56 2.05 36.92
CA VAL A 107 20.78 2.59 36.33
C VAL A 107 21.41 1.57 35.41
N SER A 108 21.78 1.99 34.21
CA SER A 108 22.50 1.17 33.25
C SER A 108 23.93 1.65 33.05
N ASP A 109 24.87 0.72 33.11
CA ASP A 109 26.26 0.93 32.70
C ASP A 109 26.49 0.65 31.20
N SER A 110 25.49 0.03 30.57
CA SER A 110 25.55 -0.34 29.15
C SER A 110 25.08 0.82 28.25
N VAL A 111 25.55 0.81 27.01
CA VAL A 111 24.99 1.67 25.95
C VAL A 111 23.67 1.06 25.45
N ALA A 112 23.58 -0.26 25.32
CA ALA A 112 22.33 -0.94 25.02
C ALA A 112 21.40 -0.89 26.23
N SER A 113 20.11 -0.74 26.00
CA SER A 113 19.11 -0.50 27.01
C SER A 113 17.80 -1.20 26.63
N ASP A 114 17.02 -1.55 27.65
CA ASP A 114 15.73 -2.22 27.47
C ASP A 114 14.67 -1.72 28.49
N GLU A 115 14.96 -0.61 29.12
CA GLU A 115 14.05 0.00 30.10
C GLU A 115 12.84 0.59 29.38
N TYR A 116 11.68 0.41 29.98
CA TYR A 116 10.42 0.91 29.44
C TYR A 116 9.49 1.45 30.52
N VAL A 117 8.59 2.35 30.10
CA VAL A 117 7.47 2.84 30.88
C VAL A 117 6.26 3.07 29.97
N GLY A 118 5.07 2.86 30.51
CA GLY A 118 3.84 3.01 29.73
C GLY A 118 2.58 2.70 30.51
N TYR A 119 1.54 2.38 29.75
CA TYR A 119 0.21 2.09 30.26
C TYR A 119 -0.36 0.79 29.72
N LEU A 120 -1.11 0.09 30.55
CA LEU A 120 -2.19 -0.80 30.12
C LEU A 120 -3.52 -0.10 30.30
N PHE A 121 -4.46 -0.33 29.38
CA PHE A 121 -5.80 0.24 29.38
C PHE A 121 -6.83 -0.80 29.82
N ASP A 122 -8.00 -0.34 30.26
CA ASP A 122 -9.13 -1.18 30.67
C ASP A 122 -9.88 -1.80 29.47
N LYS A 123 -9.70 -1.25 28.27
CA LYS A 123 -10.29 -1.71 27.02
C LYS A 123 -9.40 -1.32 25.84
N TYR A 124 -9.83 -1.66 24.63
CA TYR A 124 -9.17 -1.18 23.42
C TYR A 124 -9.51 0.28 23.13
N TYR A 125 -8.52 1.02 22.69
CA TYR A 125 -8.64 2.38 22.18
C TYR A 125 -7.93 2.48 20.84
N THR A 126 -8.52 3.23 19.92
CA THR A 126 -7.84 3.70 18.71
C THR A 126 -7.07 4.96 19.08
N LEU A 127 -5.76 4.85 19.09
CA LEU A 127 -4.84 5.83 19.65
C LEU A 127 -4.43 6.85 18.60
N ASP A 128 -4.53 8.13 18.92
CA ASP A 128 -4.13 9.24 18.06
C ASP A 128 -2.73 9.77 18.43
N THR A 129 -2.50 10.06 19.70
CA THR A 129 -1.29 10.76 20.15
C THR A 129 -0.86 10.30 21.54
N LEU A 130 0.46 10.23 21.75
CA LEU A 130 1.10 10.06 23.05
C LEU A 130 1.93 11.29 23.38
N GLU A 131 1.59 11.99 24.46
CA GLU A 131 2.45 13.02 25.06
C GLU A 131 3.38 12.38 26.08
N VAL A 132 4.66 12.71 26.01
CA VAL A 132 5.69 12.26 26.96
C VAL A 132 6.46 13.48 27.48
N LYS A 133 6.29 13.80 28.75
CA LYS A 133 7.01 14.89 29.42
C LYS A 133 8.34 14.42 29.96
N ILE A 134 9.40 15.06 29.53
CA ILE A 134 10.78 14.73 29.92
C ILE A 134 11.20 15.66 31.05
N PRO A 135 11.72 15.15 32.18
CA PRO A 135 12.14 15.99 33.30
C PRO A 135 13.34 16.87 32.93
N SER A 136 13.39 18.08 33.46
CA SER A 136 14.48 19.04 33.27
C SER A 136 15.79 18.62 33.96
N SER A 137 15.69 17.78 34.99
CA SER A 137 16.82 17.25 35.76
C SER A 137 17.57 16.09 35.12
N LEU A 138 17.04 15.52 34.01
CA LEU A 138 17.64 14.38 33.37
C LEU A 138 19.05 14.69 32.85
N SER A 139 20.02 13.84 33.20
CA SER A 139 21.42 14.02 32.77
C SER A 139 21.68 13.45 31.37
N VAL A 140 21.12 12.31 31.07
CA VAL A 140 21.27 11.59 29.77
C VAL A 140 19.92 11.00 29.38
N PHE A 141 19.46 11.32 28.17
CA PHE A 141 18.26 10.71 27.56
C PHE A 141 18.70 9.65 26.57
N PRO A 142 17.93 8.53 26.42
CA PRO A 142 18.23 7.54 25.39
C PRO A 142 18.31 8.20 24.00
N SER A 143 19.34 7.82 23.23
CA SER A 143 19.46 8.28 21.84
C SER A 143 18.43 7.59 20.95
N ASN A 144 18.07 6.36 21.28
CA ASN A 144 17.13 5.57 20.53
C ASN A 144 16.03 5.06 21.48
N ILE A 145 14.80 5.36 21.13
CA ILE A 145 13.61 4.81 21.79
C ILE A 145 12.70 4.15 20.77
N SER A 146 11.88 3.21 21.20
CA SER A 146 10.75 2.70 20.44
C SER A 146 9.44 3.07 21.13
N VAL A 147 8.40 3.27 20.33
CA VAL A 147 7.02 3.31 20.78
C VAL A 147 6.39 1.97 20.46
N GLU A 148 5.85 1.33 21.47
CA GLU A 148 5.33 -0.04 21.36
C GLU A 148 3.90 -0.13 21.88
N TYR A 149 3.08 -0.94 21.24
CA TYR A 149 1.70 -1.19 21.62
C TYR A 149 1.44 -2.67 21.84
N THR A 150 0.35 -2.98 22.54
CA THR A 150 -0.11 -4.37 22.77
C THR A 150 -1.60 -4.47 22.50
N THR A 151 -2.02 -5.64 22.00
CA THR A 151 -3.43 -6.00 21.81
C THR A 151 -3.86 -7.17 22.71
N ASP A 152 -2.96 -7.71 23.49
CA ASP A 152 -3.18 -8.87 24.36
C ASP A 152 -2.89 -8.62 25.84
N GLY A 153 -2.98 -7.35 26.27
CA GLY A 153 -2.82 -6.98 27.68
C GLY A 153 -1.36 -6.96 28.15
N GLY A 154 -0.41 -6.92 27.25
CA GLY A 154 1.02 -6.81 27.54
C GLY A 154 1.78 -8.13 27.50
N GLU A 155 1.17 -9.21 27.01
CA GLU A 155 1.87 -10.46 26.76
C GLU A 155 2.88 -10.30 25.61
N ASN A 156 2.44 -9.64 24.53
CA ASN A 156 3.29 -9.29 23.39
C ASN A 156 3.26 -7.79 23.15
N TRP A 157 4.41 -7.25 22.76
CA TRP A 157 4.58 -5.84 22.44
C TRP A 157 5.12 -5.69 21.03
N TYR A 158 4.48 -4.83 20.25
CA TYR A 158 4.79 -4.57 18.86
C TYR A 158 5.21 -3.13 18.69
N MET A 159 6.29 -2.92 17.97
CA MET A 159 6.79 -1.59 17.68
C MET A 159 5.93 -0.92 16.62
N LEU A 160 5.63 0.35 16.76
CA LEU A 160 4.96 1.14 15.74
C LEU A 160 5.86 1.29 14.53
N PRO A 161 5.43 0.92 13.32
CA PRO A 161 6.24 1.01 12.10
C PRO A 161 6.76 2.42 11.82
N HIS A 162 5.99 3.43 12.16
CA HIS A 162 6.34 4.84 12.00
C HIS A 162 7.66 5.23 12.68
N TYR A 163 8.01 4.56 13.77
CA TYR A 163 9.23 4.81 14.54
C TYR A 163 10.37 3.86 14.17
N TYR A 164 10.16 3.00 13.21
CA TYR A 164 11.22 2.18 12.64
C TYR A 164 11.96 2.96 11.58
N TYR A 165 13.19 3.23 11.84
CA TYR A 165 14.13 3.64 10.82
C TYR A 165 15.17 2.56 10.64
N VAL A 166 15.14 1.95 9.48
CA VAL A 166 16.08 0.91 9.11
C VAL A 166 17.02 1.47 8.06
N LEU A 167 18.22 1.87 8.47
CA LEU A 167 19.31 2.10 7.55
C LEU A 167 20.10 0.79 7.40
N PRO A 168 20.32 0.29 6.18
CA PRO A 168 21.22 -0.83 5.97
C PRO A 168 22.61 -0.42 6.44
N ASN A 169 23.19 -1.20 7.35
CA ASN A 169 24.60 -1.07 7.69
C ASN A 169 25.45 -1.78 6.62
N SER A 170 26.78 -1.66 6.74
CA SER A 170 27.74 -2.29 5.83
C SER A 170 27.67 -3.83 5.76
N GLU A 171 26.89 -4.46 6.63
CA GLU A 171 26.71 -5.91 6.70
C GLU A 171 25.30 -6.33 6.21
N GLY A 172 24.53 -5.41 5.64
CA GLY A 172 23.14 -5.66 5.23
C GLY A 172 22.17 -5.79 6.40
N GLN A 173 22.62 -5.49 7.62
CA GLN A 173 21.75 -5.44 8.79
C GLN A 173 21.15 -4.05 8.93
N TYR A 174 19.95 -4.01 9.42
CA TYR A 174 19.21 -2.79 9.59
C TYR A 174 19.28 -2.34 11.05
N SER A 175 19.61 -1.08 11.28
CA SER A 175 19.59 -0.48 12.62
C SER A 175 18.50 0.56 12.72
N CYS A 176 17.67 0.44 13.74
CA CYS A 176 16.70 1.47 14.07
C CYS A 176 17.44 2.69 14.61
N ILE A 177 17.24 3.86 14.00
CA ILE A 177 17.85 5.09 14.46
C ILE A 177 16.76 6.11 14.74
N MET A 178 16.36 6.20 16.00
CA MET A 178 15.67 7.38 16.50
C MET A 178 16.63 8.13 17.41
N ASN A 179 17.16 9.22 16.94
CA ASN A 179 18.11 10.01 17.70
C ASN A 179 17.42 11.23 18.27
N PHE A 180 16.98 11.12 19.53
CA PHE A 180 16.42 12.26 20.25
C PHE A 180 17.56 13.10 20.86
N PRO A 181 17.64 14.36 20.50
CA PRO A 181 18.56 15.26 21.16
C PRO A 181 18.03 15.52 22.56
N ASN A 182 18.76 15.14 23.55
CA ASN A 182 18.54 15.42 24.96
C ASN A 182 17.37 16.43 25.24
N PRO A 183 16.10 15.95 25.25
CA PRO A 183 14.92 16.83 25.27
C PRO A 183 14.54 17.32 26.66
N LYS A 184 15.52 17.72 27.48
CA LYS A 184 15.30 18.14 28.86
C LYS A 184 14.18 19.15 29.01
N GLY A 185 13.19 18.81 29.81
CA GLY A 185 12.04 19.66 30.09
C GLY A 185 11.04 19.77 28.92
N ALA A 186 11.30 19.12 27.77
CA ALA A 186 10.40 19.12 26.62
C ALA A 186 9.20 18.20 26.84
N THR A 187 8.17 18.40 26.06
CA THR A 187 7.09 17.43 25.85
C THR A 187 7.25 16.86 24.45
N LEU A 188 7.51 15.57 24.37
CA LEU A 188 7.46 14.85 23.10
C LEU A 188 6.00 14.61 22.75
N VAL A 189 5.64 14.88 21.50
CA VAL A 189 4.30 14.63 20.97
C VAL A 189 4.45 13.56 19.91
N LEU A 190 4.05 12.35 20.24
CA LEU A 190 4.28 11.17 19.44
C LEU A 190 2.98 10.73 18.76
N PRO A 191 2.85 10.88 17.42
CA PRO A 191 1.68 10.38 16.70
C PRO A 191 1.61 8.85 16.78
N LEU A 192 0.41 8.31 16.98
CA LEU A 192 0.16 6.88 17.09
C LEU A 192 -0.67 6.33 15.92
N ASP A 193 -1.00 7.21 14.96
CA ASP A 193 -1.54 6.90 13.64
C ASP A 193 -2.75 5.96 13.59
N GLY A 194 -3.61 6.04 14.60
CA GLY A 194 -4.83 5.26 14.65
C GLY A 194 -4.63 3.79 15.05
N ILE A 195 -3.51 3.45 15.68
CA ILE A 195 -3.30 2.09 16.21
C ILE A 195 -4.33 1.77 17.27
N THR A 196 -4.97 0.63 17.16
CA THR A 196 -5.90 0.09 18.14
C THR A 196 -5.15 -0.80 19.14
N ALA A 197 -5.22 -0.45 20.42
CA ALA A 197 -4.42 -1.12 21.45
C ALA A 197 -5.13 -1.12 22.81
N ASN A 198 -4.76 -2.08 23.67
CA ASN A 198 -5.07 -2.06 25.09
C ASN A 198 -3.85 -1.81 25.96
N GLY A 199 -2.77 -1.28 25.39
CA GLY A 199 -1.61 -0.76 26.08
C GLY A 199 -0.63 -0.08 25.14
N ILE A 200 0.16 0.85 25.69
CA ILE A 200 1.18 1.61 24.99
C ILE A 200 2.38 1.82 25.91
N ARG A 201 3.59 1.68 25.39
CA ARG A 201 4.81 2.00 26.14
C ARG A 201 5.86 2.64 25.25
N ILE A 202 6.78 3.34 25.88
CA ILE A 202 8.04 3.74 25.26
C ILE A 202 9.17 2.93 25.88
N ARG A 203 10.06 2.45 25.05
CA ARG A 203 11.21 1.62 25.45
C ARG A 203 12.51 2.25 24.98
N SER A 204 13.47 2.35 25.88
CA SER A 204 14.84 2.72 25.55
C SER A 204 15.53 1.60 24.80
N LEU A 205 16.21 1.91 23.70
CA LEU A 205 17.00 0.94 22.93
C LEU A 205 18.50 1.17 23.12
N MET A 206 18.90 2.42 23.19
CA MET A 206 20.32 2.77 23.30
C MET A 206 20.52 4.16 23.92
N TYR A 207 21.56 4.28 24.70
CA TYR A 207 22.07 5.58 25.15
C TYR A 207 23.18 6.10 24.23
N PRO A 208 23.43 7.42 24.22
CA PRO A 208 24.53 7.98 23.42
C PRO A 208 25.88 7.37 23.79
N VAL A 209 26.62 6.88 22.82
CA VAL A 209 27.93 6.21 23.03
C VAL A 209 28.95 7.13 23.72
N ALA A 210 28.92 8.42 23.39
CA ALA A 210 29.84 9.42 23.94
C ALA A 210 29.37 10.02 25.29
N SER A 211 28.28 9.51 25.88
CA SER A 211 27.76 10.07 27.13
C SER A 211 28.62 9.64 28.32
N SER A 212 29.08 10.61 29.08
CA SER A 212 29.66 10.39 30.41
C SER A 212 28.61 10.63 31.49
N GLY A 213 28.50 9.76 32.47
CA GLY A 213 27.60 9.89 33.59
C GLY A 213 26.67 8.71 33.77
N VAL A 214 25.85 8.77 34.77
CA VAL A 214 24.83 7.76 35.11
C VAL A 214 23.72 7.78 34.08
N LYS A 215 23.45 6.64 33.47
CA LYS A 215 22.45 6.48 32.44
C LYS A 215 21.20 5.87 33.04
N TYR A 216 20.08 6.55 32.89
CA TYR A 216 18.75 6.04 33.24
C TYR A 216 17.70 6.74 32.39
N PHE A 217 16.63 6.04 32.10
CA PHE A 217 15.49 6.59 31.39
C PHE A 217 14.54 7.23 32.38
N SER A 218 14.03 8.41 32.09
CA SER A 218 13.15 9.12 32.99
C SER A 218 12.04 9.87 32.27
N VAL A 219 10.82 9.79 32.81
CA VAL A 219 9.62 10.41 32.28
C VAL A 219 8.81 11.02 33.42
N SER A 220 8.45 12.31 33.34
CA SER A 220 7.63 12.99 34.35
C SER A 220 6.15 12.67 34.20
N GLU A 221 5.62 12.75 32.96
CA GLU A 221 4.21 12.54 32.65
C GLU A 221 4.05 11.86 31.30
N MET A 222 3.05 11.00 31.21
CA MET A 222 2.56 10.49 29.94
C MET A 222 1.05 10.72 29.83
N ARG A 223 0.58 11.03 28.63
CA ARG A 223 -0.86 11.16 28.33
C ARG A 223 -1.15 10.57 26.98
N ALA A 224 -2.01 9.58 26.94
CA ALA A 224 -2.50 8.99 25.69
C ALA A 224 -3.85 9.60 25.31
N TYR A 225 -4.02 9.88 24.03
CA TYR A 225 -5.25 10.42 23.46
C TYR A 225 -5.78 9.48 22.39
N GLY A 226 -7.09 9.30 22.34
CA GLY A 226 -7.73 8.42 21.38
C GLY A 226 -9.23 8.32 21.57
N THR A 227 -9.85 7.40 20.84
CA THR A 227 -11.27 7.09 20.92
C THR A 227 -11.47 5.60 21.21
N ASP A 228 -12.64 5.21 21.64
CA ASP A 228 -13.02 3.82 21.88
C ASP A 228 -13.74 3.18 20.67
N GLU A 229 -13.77 3.88 19.55
CA GLU A 229 -14.25 3.31 18.28
C GLU A 229 -13.10 2.65 17.52
N MET A 230 -13.23 1.36 17.22
CA MET A 230 -12.33 0.66 16.31
C MET A 230 -12.71 0.95 14.85
N PRO A 231 -11.76 1.22 13.95
CA PRO A 231 -12.07 1.43 12.53
C PRO A 231 -12.85 0.29 11.90
N LEU A 232 -12.40 -0.94 12.13
CA LEU A 232 -13.01 -2.17 11.66
C LEU A 232 -13.39 -3.06 12.84
N TYR A 233 -14.52 -3.73 12.74
CA TYR A 233 -14.99 -4.61 13.80
C TYR A 233 -15.85 -5.76 13.27
N THR A 234 -15.89 -6.85 14.02
CA THR A 234 -16.64 -8.07 13.72
C THR A 234 -17.30 -8.61 14.98
N SER A 235 -18.06 -9.69 14.83
CA SER A 235 -18.57 -10.46 15.95
C SER A 235 -17.54 -11.36 16.64
N TYR A 236 -16.31 -11.38 16.18
CA TYR A 236 -15.23 -12.09 16.83
C TYR A 236 -14.75 -11.33 18.06
N ASP A 237 -14.28 -12.08 19.06
CA ASP A 237 -13.86 -11.53 20.34
C ASP A 237 -12.34 -11.31 20.44
N GLY A 238 -11.94 -10.60 21.50
CA GLY A 238 -10.55 -10.41 21.88
C GLY A 238 -9.76 -9.51 20.93
N TYR A 239 -8.52 -9.91 20.66
CA TYR A 239 -7.56 -9.11 19.89
C TYR A 239 -7.86 -9.07 18.38
N TYR A 240 -8.74 -9.92 17.85
CA TYR A 240 -8.98 -10.02 16.41
C TYR A 240 -9.37 -8.69 15.79
N ASN A 241 -10.34 -7.99 16.37
CA ASN A 241 -10.79 -6.69 15.87
C ASN A 241 -9.71 -5.60 15.99
N ALA A 242 -8.90 -5.66 17.05
CA ALA A 242 -7.76 -4.76 17.21
C ALA A 242 -6.69 -5.02 16.14
N ASP A 243 -6.35 -6.28 15.90
CA ASP A 243 -5.37 -6.65 14.87
C ASP A 243 -5.87 -6.35 13.46
N LEU A 244 -7.15 -6.56 13.18
CA LEU A 244 -7.77 -6.17 11.91
C LEU A 244 -7.66 -4.65 11.67
N SER A 245 -8.00 -3.86 12.69
CA SER A 245 -7.86 -2.40 12.64
C SER A 245 -6.41 -1.96 12.51
N ASN A 246 -5.47 -2.68 13.14
CA ASN A 246 -4.05 -2.40 13.06
C ASN A 246 -3.45 -2.75 11.70
N MET A 247 -3.87 -3.86 11.11
CA MET A 247 -3.46 -4.20 9.74
C MET A 247 -3.91 -3.12 8.77
N TRP A 248 -5.16 -2.63 8.93
CA TRP A 248 -5.68 -1.49 8.20
C TRP A 248 -4.82 -0.23 8.39
N ALA A 249 -4.47 0.13 9.62
CA ALA A 249 -3.67 1.32 9.94
C ALA A 249 -2.23 1.19 9.43
N ILE A 250 -1.56 0.07 9.67
CA ILE A 250 -0.12 -0.12 9.36
C ILE A 250 0.14 -0.14 7.86
N PHE A 251 -0.66 -0.88 7.11
CA PHE A 251 -0.46 -0.93 5.66
C PHE A 251 -0.85 0.38 4.99
N GLY A 252 -1.84 1.07 5.53
CA GLY A 252 -2.17 2.39 5.03
C GLY A 252 -1.12 3.44 5.35
N LEU A 253 -0.48 3.37 6.53
CA LEU A 253 0.64 4.26 6.86
C LEU A 253 1.78 4.12 5.84
N ALA A 254 2.10 2.91 5.42
CA ALA A 254 3.09 2.66 4.38
C ALA A 254 2.74 3.32 3.04
N GLN A 255 1.45 3.49 2.75
CA GLN A 255 0.95 4.15 1.55
C GLN A 255 1.03 5.67 1.63
N THR A 256 0.66 6.23 2.77
CA THR A 256 0.50 7.67 2.95
C THR A 256 1.75 8.38 3.47
N GLU A 257 2.76 7.63 3.91
CA GLU A 257 4.04 8.14 4.35
C GLU A 257 5.08 8.13 3.22
N PRO A 258 5.21 9.23 2.45
CA PRO A 258 6.15 9.28 1.32
C PRO A 258 7.58 8.90 1.70
N ARG A 259 8.00 9.22 2.92
CA ARG A 259 9.35 8.93 3.38
C ARG A 259 9.64 7.44 3.54
N MET A 260 8.68 6.63 4.01
CA MET A 260 8.88 5.19 4.16
C MET A 260 9.13 4.54 2.82
N TYR A 261 8.37 4.95 1.85
CA TYR A 261 8.47 4.42 0.51
C TYR A 261 9.66 4.98 -0.27
N ASN A 262 9.85 6.28 -0.20
CA ASN A 262 10.97 6.97 -0.85
C ASN A 262 12.33 6.49 -0.37
N SER A 263 12.44 6.02 0.88
CA SER A 263 13.70 5.52 1.43
C SER A 263 14.16 4.23 0.75
N LEU A 264 13.25 3.42 0.22
CA LEU A 264 13.58 2.15 -0.45
C LEU A 264 13.89 2.33 -1.93
N ARG A 265 13.14 3.17 -2.61
CA ARG A 265 13.23 3.35 -4.06
C ARG A 265 13.82 4.69 -4.50
N GLY A 266 14.47 5.42 -3.60
CA GLY A 266 15.09 6.70 -3.96
C GLY A 266 14.08 7.77 -4.36
N GLY A 267 12.90 7.77 -3.78
CA GLY A 267 11.90 8.80 -4.00
C GLY A 267 10.93 8.57 -5.16
N ALA A 268 10.98 7.39 -5.76
CA ALA A 268 10.38 7.25 -7.08
C ALA A 268 8.87 7.09 -7.07
N THR A 269 8.29 6.34 -6.17
CA THR A 269 6.98 5.76 -6.43
C THR A 269 5.80 6.55 -5.92
N ASN A 270 5.87 7.19 -4.78
CA ASN A 270 4.80 8.09 -4.34
C ASN A 270 4.80 9.42 -5.10
N VAL A 271 5.92 9.80 -5.67
CA VAL A 271 6.07 11.03 -6.46
C VAL A 271 5.95 10.79 -7.95
N GLU A 272 6.10 9.55 -8.41
CA GLU A 272 6.04 9.19 -9.83
C GLU A 272 5.14 7.95 -10.05
N PRO A 273 3.84 8.06 -9.75
CA PRO A 273 2.90 6.94 -9.83
C PRO A 273 2.70 6.38 -11.25
N PHE A 274 3.19 7.08 -12.26
CA PHE A 274 3.07 6.66 -13.66
C PHE A 274 4.20 5.74 -14.14
N ARG A 275 5.16 5.41 -13.31
CA ARG A 275 6.22 4.46 -13.69
C ARG A 275 5.71 3.04 -13.84
N SER A 276 4.68 2.69 -13.10
CA SER A 276 4.00 1.42 -13.21
C SER A 276 2.50 1.68 -13.21
N GLY A 277 1.82 1.24 -14.26
CA GLY A 277 0.39 1.45 -14.38
C GLY A 277 -0.39 0.83 -13.24
N GLN A 278 0.00 -0.34 -12.78
CA GLN A 278 -0.67 -1.01 -11.67
C GLN A 278 -0.39 -0.32 -10.34
N THR A 279 0.84 0.07 -10.07
CA THR A 279 1.19 0.84 -8.87
C THR A 279 0.37 2.12 -8.79
N MET A 280 0.23 2.83 -9.89
CA MET A 280 -0.61 4.02 -9.98
C MET A 280 -2.07 3.71 -9.60
N THR A 281 -2.66 2.69 -10.20
CA THR A 281 -4.05 2.33 -9.96
C THR A 281 -4.28 1.92 -8.51
N ALA A 282 -3.52 0.97 -8.02
CA ALA A 282 -3.68 0.43 -6.67
C ALA A 282 -3.39 1.49 -5.60
N SER A 283 -2.37 2.31 -5.79
CA SER A 283 -2.02 3.36 -4.83
C SER A 283 -3.09 4.43 -4.73
N VAL A 284 -3.68 4.86 -5.84
CA VAL A 284 -4.77 5.84 -5.82
C VAL A 284 -6.02 5.27 -5.15
N GLU A 285 -6.42 4.07 -5.52
CA GLU A 285 -7.56 3.38 -4.92
C GLU A 285 -7.39 3.25 -3.40
N TRP A 286 -6.27 2.71 -2.97
CA TRP A 286 -5.99 2.53 -1.55
C TRP A 286 -5.96 3.85 -0.78
N MET A 287 -5.23 4.84 -1.27
CA MET A 287 -5.13 6.13 -0.59
C MET A 287 -6.46 6.86 -0.53
N ALA A 288 -7.22 6.85 -1.62
CA ALA A 288 -8.52 7.49 -1.67
C ALA A 288 -9.48 6.90 -0.61
N TRP A 289 -9.53 5.59 -0.50
CA TRP A 289 -10.49 4.94 0.39
C TRP A 289 -10.01 4.88 1.84
N ASN A 290 -8.76 4.52 2.05
CA ASN A 290 -8.22 4.34 3.38
C ASN A 290 -7.95 5.66 4.09
N GLY A 291 -7.35 6.62 3.42
CA GLY A 291 -7.04 7.92 4.00
C GLY A 291 -8.29 8.68 4.45
N GLN A 292 -9.35 8.66 3.65
CA GLN A 292 -10.62 9.26 4.03
C GLN A 292 -11.24 8.64 5.29
N LYS A 293 -11.06 7.34 5.48
CA LYS A 293 -11.67 6.62 6.61
C LYS A 293 -10.86 6.73 7.88
N LEU A 294 -9.55 6.77 7.76
CA LEU A 294 -8.66 6.81 8.92
C LEU A 294 -8.18 8.22 9.28
N ASN A 295 -8.44 9.20 8.42
CA ASN A 295 -8.08 10.59 8.62
C ASN A 295 -6.59 10.78 8.96
N TRP A 296 -5.71 10.11 8.19
CA TRP A 296 -4.29 10.16 8.41
C TRP A 296 -3.66 11.49 7.99
N SER A 297 -2.69 11.95 8.77
CA SER A 297 -1.86 13.08 8.37
C SER A 297 -1.02 12.71 7.13
N GLY A 298 -0.87 13.65 6.21
CA GLY A 298 -0.16 13.42 4.96
C GLY A 298 -1.00 12.80 3.84
N TYR A 299 -2.21 12.34 4.14
CA TYR A 299 -3.10 11.77 3.14
C TYR A 299 -3.43 12.76 2.02
N ASP A 300 -3.80 14.00 2.37
CA ASP A 300 -4.13 15.03 1.39
C ASP A 300 -2.96 15.33 0.47
N ASP A 301 -1.73 15.33 0.99
CA ASP A 301 -0.53 15.56 0.20
C ASP A 301 -0.28 14.40 -0.75
N ALA A 302 -0.42 13.15 -0.29
CA ALA A 302 -0.28 11.97 -1.13
C ALA A 302 -1.33 11.94 -2.25
N VAL A 303 -2.59 12.22 -1.95
CA VAL A 303 -3.67 12.32 -2.94
C VAL A 303 -3.40 13.44 -3.94
N ASN A 304 -2.95 14.60 -3.49
CA ASN A 304 -2.62 15.71 -4.38
C ASN A 304 -1.47 15.37 -5.34
N ILE A 305 -0.47 14.64 -4.88
CA ILE A 305 0.62 14.14 -5.74
C ILE A 305 0.04 13.22 -6.83
N HIS A 306 -0.78 12.25 -6.47
CA HIS A 306 -1.39 11.34 -7.44
C HIS A 306 -2.32 12.07 -8.42
N VAL A 307 -3.17 12.96 -7.93
CA VAL A 307 -4.07 13.75 -8.79
C VAL A 307 -3.29 14.62 -9.78
N ASN A 308 -2.22 15.26 -9.34
CA ASN A 308 -1.37 16.04 -10.22
C ASN A 308 -0.67 15.14 -11.25
N SER A 309 -0.22 13.96 -10.84
CA SER A 309 0.35 12.97 -11.77
C SER A 309 -0.68 12.50 -12.80
N LEU A 310 -1.91 12.19 -12.39
CA LEU A 310 -3.00 11.85 -13.32
C LEU A 310 -3.26 12.97 -14.34
N LYS A 311 -3.32 14.23 -13.88
CA LYS A 311 -3.55 15.39 -14.76
C LYS A 311 -2.40 15.63 -15.73
N ASN A 312 -1.18 15.36 -15.32
CA ASN A 312 0.04 15.61 -16.09
C ASN A 312 0.52 14.38 -16.88
N ALA A 313 -0.20 13.26 -16.82
CA ALA A 313 0.09 12.11 -17.68
C ALA A 313 0.14 12.54 -19.14
N VAL A 314 1.20 12.18 -19.81
CA VAL A 314 1.47 12.68 -21.18
C VAL A 314 1.09 11.66 -22.23
N TYR A 315 0.66 12.13 -23.36
CA TYR A 315 0.59 11.34 -24.58
C TYR A 315 1.98 11.32 -25.19
N GLY A 316 2.57 10.15 -25.37
CA GLY A 316 3.91 10.10 -25.90
C GLY A 316 4.19 8.82 -26.65
N GLY A 317 5.25 8.82 -27.39
CA GLY A 317 5.81 7.64 -27.97
C GLY A 317 6.86 7.06 -27.02
N ASP A 318 7.14 5.80 -27.17
CA ASP A 318 8.15 5.15 -26.37
C ASP A 318 9.58 5.60 -26.70
N GLY A 319 9.86 6.18 -27.88
CA GLY A 319 11.18 6.66 -28.25
C GLY A 319 12.33 5.67 -28.05
N TRP A 320 12.05 4.51 -27.50
CA TRP A 320 13.02 3.47 -27.19
C TRP A 320 13.07 2.46 -28.32
N TYR A 321 14.26 2.02 -28.61
CA TYR A 321 14.50 0.93 -29.53
C TYR A 321 15.61 0.04 -29.03
N TYR A 322 15.54 -1.22 -29.41
CA TYR A 322 16.61 -2.17 -29.11
C TYR A 322 17.65 -2.11 -30.25
N ASP A 323 18.90 -1.81 -29.91
CA ASP A 323 20.00 -1.77 -30.88
C ASP A 323 20.67 -3.14 -30.94
N GLU A 324 20.36 -3.88 -31.97
CA GLU A 324 20.91 -5.22 -32.20
C GLU A 324 22.44 -5.26 -32.32
N SER A 325 23.06 -4.14 -32.63
CA SER A 325 24.51 -4.07 -32.83
C SER A 325 25.32 -4.14 -31.55
N ASP A 326 24.79 -3.61 -30.46
CA ASP A 326 25.44 -3.60 -29.15
C ASP A 326 24.58 -4.25 -28.05
N LYS A 327 23.43 -4.83 -28.41
CA LYS A 327 22.50 -5.53 -27.51
C LYS A 327 22.01 -4.65 -26.37
N THR A 328 21.78 -3.37 -26.63
CA THR A 328 21.30 -2.42 -25.64
C THR A 328 20.01 -1.72 -26.07
N TYR A 329 19.22 -1.29 -25.06
CA TYR A 329 18.11 -0.37 -25.31
C TYR A 329 18.61 1.06 -25.39
N LYS A 330 18.19 1.79 -26.40
CA LYS A 330 18.55 3.19 -26.63
C LYS A 330 17.30 4.04 -26.77
N VAL A 331 17.43 5.29 -26.36
CA VAL A 331 16.36 6.28 -26.52
C VAL A 331 16.61 7.06 -27.80
N ASP A 332 15.66 7.08 -28.69
CA ASP A 332 15.61 8.06 -29.76
C ASP A 332 14.88 9.33 -29.27
N THR A 333 15.65 10.23 -28.69
CA THR A 333 15.13 11.49 -28.18
C THR A 333 14.63 12.42 -29.29
N SER A 334 14.92 12.12 -30.56
CA SER A 334 14.43 12.91 -31.69
C SER A 334 12.93 12.68 -31.96
N GLU A 335 12.37 11.56 -31.51
CA GLU A 335 10.95 11.27 -31.60
C GLU A 335 10.18 11.58 -30.31
N TYR A 336 10.88 11.81 -29.21
CA TYR A 336 10.27 12.25 -27.96
C TYR A 336 9.93 13.73 -28.04
N ASP A 337 8.85 14.02 -28.72
CA ASP A 337 8.25 15.35 -28.76
C ASP A 337 6.77 15.19 -28.44
N ASP A 338 6.40 15.58 -27.25
CA ASP A 338 5.01 15.66 -26.80
C ASP A 338 4.05 16.28 -27.82
N ASN A 339 4.57 17.08 -28.76
CA ASN A 339 3.80 17.72 -29.80
C ASN A 339 3.64 16.87 -31.06
N LYS A 340 4.42 15.79 -31.19
CA LYS A 340 4.40 14.95 -32.40
C LYS A 340 3.50 13.74 -32.29
N ARG A 341 3.20 13.28 -31.05
CA ARG A 341 2.39 12.09 -30.83
C ARG A 341 1.16 12.44 -29.99
N ASP A 342 0.06 12.64 -30.65
CA ASP A 342 -1.25 12.92 -30.06
C ASP A 342 -2.23 11.78 -30.45
N ASP A 343 -1.76 10.55 -30.35
CA ASP A 343 -2.54 9.36 -30.69
C ASP A 343 -3.27 8.75 -29.48
N GLY A 344 -2.97 9.22 -28.26
CA GLY A 344 -3.62 8.77 -27.03
C GLY A 344 -2.82 7.75 -26.22
N TYR A 345 -1.65 7.34 -26.69
CA TYR A 345 -0.75 6.52 -25.86
C TYR A 345 -0.27 7.31 -24.64
N ILE A 346 -0.43 6.72 -23.46
CA ILE A 346 -0.04 7.36 -22.20
C ILE A 346 1.38 6.94 -21.84
N TRP A 347 2.25 7.92 -21.82
CA TRP A 347 3.61 7.78 -21.35
C TRP A 347 3.65 7.85 -19.83
N ALA A 348 4.52 7.07 -19.21
CA ALA A 348 4.54 6.98 -17.76
C ALA A 348 4.92 8.30 -17.07
N THR A 349 6.05 8.91 -17.41
CA THR A 349 6.48 10.21 -16.86
C THR A 349 7.54 10.85 -17.75
N GLU A 350 7.82 12.14 -17.52
CA GLU A 350 8.95 12.84 -18.16
C GLU A 350 10.32 12.22 -17.83
N SER A 351 10.42 11.53 -16.70
CA SER A 351 11.64 10.84 -16.26
C SER A 351 11.72 9.38 -16.74
N ALA A 352 10.69 8.85 -17.36
CA ALA A 352 10.64 7.49 -17.89
C ALA A 352 11.80 7.11 -18.83
N PRO A 353 12.37 8.02 -19.62
CA PRO A 353 13.54 7.70 -20.45
C PRO A 353 14.75 7.14 -19.70
N GLN A 354 14.78 7.25 -18.38
CA GLN A 354 15.89 6.74 -17.57
C GLN A 354 15.69 5.29 -17.12
N HIS A 355 14.51 4.73 -17.32
CA HIS A 355 14.14 3.39 -16.85
C HIS A 355 13.79 2.48 -18.01
N LEU A 356 14.69 1.59 -18.35
CA LEU A 356 14.45 0.53 -19.31
C LEU A 356 13.30 -0.35 -18.82
N GLY A 357 12.37 -0.70 -19.67
CA GLY A 357 11.24 -1.55 -19.34
C GLY A 357 9.94 -0.80 -19.00
N GLU A 358 10.01 0.46 -18.60
CA GLU A 358 8.81 1.23 -18.24
C GLU A 358 8.16 1.96 -19.41
N GLN A 359 8.86 2.13 -20.52
CA GLN A 359 8.37 2.89 -21.68
C GLN A 359 7.28 2.18 -22.44
N ASN A 360 7.27 0.86 -22.39
CA ASN A 360 6.32 0.01 -23.12
C ASN A 360 5.22 -0.53 -22.22
N HIS A 361 4.86 0.19 -21.15
CA HIS A 361 3.75 -0.19 -20.28
C HIS A 361 2.42 0.13 -20.95
N TYR A 362 1.92 -0.80 -21.73
CA TYR A 362 0.60 -0.68 -22.36
C TYR A 362 -0.55 -0.72 -21.35
N THR A 363 -0.25 -1.09 -20.11
CA THR A 363 -1.17 -0.97 -18.97
C THR A 363 -1.41 0.48 -18.54
N ASN A 364 -0.55 1.44 -18.92
CA ASN A 364 -0.68 2.84 -18.50
C ASN A 364 -2.01 3.47 -18.92
N ASN A 365 -2.48 3.18 -20.13
CA ASN A 365 -3.77 3.68 -20.60
C ASN A 365 -4.93 3.16 -19.73
N SER A 366 -4.95 1.85 -19.48
CA SER A 366 -5.95 1.24 -18.61
C SER A 366 -5.88 1.80 -17.19
N SER A 367 -4.67 1.88 -16.63
CA SER A 367 -4.45 2.35 -15.27
C SER A 367 -4.81 3.82 -15.07
N LEU A 368 -4.55 4.69 -16.06
CA LEU A 368 -4.97 6.08 -16.01
C LEU A 368 -6.49 6.21 -15.89
N ILE A 369 -7.24 5.42 -16.66
CA ILE A 369 -8.70 5.45 -16.66
C ILE A 369 -9.25 4.91 -15.33
N ILE A 370 -8.75 3.75 -14.87
CA ILE A 370 -9.17 3.13 -13.62
C ILE A 370 -8.88 4.07 -12.44
N ALA A 371 -7.64 4.58 -12.34
CA ALA A 371 -7.25 5.47 -11.27
C ALA A 371 -8.04 6.79 -11.28
N SER A 372 -8.39 7.32 -12.44
CA SER A 372 -9.22 8.51 -12.56
C SER A 372 -10.65 8.28 -12.07
N ARG A 373 -11.24 7.14 -12.42
CA ARG A 373 -12.55 6.72 -11.90
C ARG A 373 -12.49 6.52 -10.38
N ASP A 374 -11.46 5.86 -9.87
CA ASP A 374 -11.30 5.59 -8.44
C ASP A 374 -11.11 6.88 -7.64
N TYR A 375 -10.38 7.84 -8.18
CA TYR A 375 -10.30 9.18 -7.57
C TYR A 375 -11.67 9.85 -7.45
N LEU A 376 -12.52 9.75 -8.47
CA LEU A 376 -13.88 10.30 -8.42
C LEU A 376 -14.74 9.64 -7.33
N LEU A 377 -14.47 8.38 -6.97
CA LEU A 377 -15.17 7.65 -5.91
C LEU A 377 -14.88 8.20 -4.51
N THR A 378 -13.85 9.01 -4.32
CA THR A 378 -13.56 9.62 -3.02
C THR A 378 -14.67 10.54 -2.55
N GLY A 379 -15.44 11.10 -3.47
CA GLY A 379 -16.60 11.96 -3.20
C GLY A 379 -16.28 13.33 -2.62
N ASN A 380 -15.01 13.59 -2.26
CA ASN A 380 -14.56 14.84 -1.65
C ASN A 380 -13.68 15.61 -2.63
N ASN A 381 -13.98 16.90 -2.84
CA ASN A 381 -13.16 17.80 -3.69
C ASN A 381 -12.87 17.30 -5.12
N THR A 382 -13.65 16.35 -5.63
CA THR A 382 -13.47 15.83 -6.99
C THR A 382 -14.23 16.61 -8.04
N ALA A 383 -15.06 17.58 -7.62
CA ALA A 383 -15.80 18.45 -8.53
C ALA A 383 -14.83 19.21 -9.45
N GLY A 384 -15.09 19.14 -10.76
CA GLY A 384 -14.24 19.77 -11.76
C GLY A 384 -12.97 18.99 -12.13
N PHE A 385 -12.71 17.81 -11.56
CA PHE A 385 -11.56 17.00 -11.94
C PHE A 385 -11.56 16.65 -13.43
N LEU A 386 -12.68 16.17 -13.96
CA LEU A 386 -12.82 15.80 -15.38
C LEU A 386 -12.70 17.01 -16.32
N ASP A 387 -13.07 18.20 -15.85
CA ASP A 387 -12.94 19.47 -16.59
C ASP A 387 -11.59 20.18 -16.35
N SER A 388 -10.77 19.67 -15.42
CA SER A 388 -9.46 20.25 -15.16
C SER A 388 -8.54 20.10 -16.37
N VAL A 389 -7.68 21.07 -16.56
CA VAL A 389 -6.75 21.11 -17.69
C VAL A 389 -5.31 20.92 -17.20
N ASN A 390 -4.50 20.23 -18.00
CA ASN A 390 -3.05 20.14 -17.77
C ASN A 390 -2.35 21.42 -18.29
N ALA A 391 -1.01 21.45 -18.19
CA ALA A 391 -0.19 22.56 -18.67
C ALA A 391 -0.35 22.86 -20.17
N LYS A 392 -0.83 21.91 -20.97
CA LYS A 392 -1.09 22.04 -22.42
C LYS A 392 -2.53 22.45 -22.73
N GLY A 393 -3.38 22.64 -21.72
CA GLY A 393 -4.79 22.98 -21.91
C GLY A 393 -5.70 21.80 -22.30
N GLN A 394 -5.25 20.56 -22.16
CA GLN A 394 -6.05 19.36 -22.42
C GLN A 394 -6.94 19.08 -21.21
N LYS A 395 -8.23 18.89 -21.42
CA LYS A 395 -9.15 18.47 -20.35
C LYS A 395 -8.90 17.01 -19.96
N MET A 396 -9.07 16.71 -18.69
CA MET A 396 -8.90 15.35 -18.18
C MET A 396 -9.82 14.35 -18.88
N ILE A 397 -11.10 14.67 -19.05
CA ILE A 397 -12.04 13.78 -19.76
C ILE A 397 -11.65 13.52 -21.21
N ASP A 398 -11.15 14.54 -21.93
CA ASP A 398 -10.72 14.36 -23.32
C ASP A 398 -9.47 13.46 -23.40
N LYS A 399 -8.57 13.58 -22.40
CA LYS A 399 -7.42 12.69 -22.26
C LYS A 399 -7.85 11.23 -22.04
N LEU A 400 -8.80 10.98 -21.13
CA LEU A 400 -9.31 9.64 -20.85
C LEU A 400 -9.97 9.00 -22.09
N ARG A 401 -10.81 9.76 -22.78
CA ARG A 401 -11.45 9.30 -24.03
C ARG A 401 -10.42 8.96 -25.09
N LYS A 402 -9.40 9.77 -25.23
CA LYS A 402 -8.34 9.54 -26.20
C LYS A 402 -7.44 8.35 -25.83
N ALA A 403 -7.17 8.16 -24.55
CA ALA A 403 -6.47 6.98 -24.07
C ALA A 403 -7.25 5.69 -24.33
N MET A 404 -8.58 5.73 -24.18
CA MET A 404 -9.45 4.63 -24.54
C MET A 404 -9.48 4.39 -26.03
N GLU A 405 -9.62 5.44 -26.84
CA GLU A 405 -9.58 5.37 -28.32
C GLU A 405 -8.29 4.70 -28.82
N TYR A 406 -7.14 5.03 -28.21
CA TYR A 406 -5.87 4.38 -28.52
C TYR A 406 -5.94 2.87 -28.31
N MET A 407 -6.45 2.41 -27.17
CA MET A 407 -6.60 0.99 -26.88
C MET A 407 -7.55 0.30 -27.86
N LEU A 408 -8.65 0.96 -28.22
CA LEU A 408 -9.65 0.39 -29.14
C LEU A 408 -9.12 0.27 -30.56
N ILE A 409 -8.45 1.30 -31.08
CA ILE A 409 -8.04 1.40 -32.47
C ILE A 409 -6.61 0.88 -32.68
N ASN A 410 -5.65 1.41 -31.92
CA ASN A 410 -4.23 1.11 -32.14
C ASN A 410 -3.83 -0.25 -31.57
N LEU A 411 -4.50 -0.69 -30.50
CA LEU A 411 -4.28 -1.98 -29.88
C LEU A 411 -5.39 -3.01 -30.18
N ASN A 412 -6.25 -2.74 -31.17
CA ASN A 412 -7.30 -3.66 -31.62
C ASN A 412 -8.34 -4.03 -30.54
N GLY A 413 -8.47 -3.23 -29.49
CA GLY A 413 -9.34 -3.51 -28.33
C GLY A 413 -10.84 -3.61 -28.71
N ASP A 414 -11.27 -2.95 -29.78
CA ASP A 414 -12.64 -3.05 -30.31
C ASP A 414 -13.00 -4.46 -30.79
N SER A 415 -12.01 -5.32 -31.08
CA SER A 415 -12.22 -6.74 -31.38
C SER A 415 -12.66 -7.56 -30.15
N GLY A 416 -12.43 -7.06 -28.95
CA GLY A 416 -12.66 -7.72 -27.66
C GLY A 416 -11.39 -8.10 -26.90
N LEU A 417 -10.22 -7.92 -27.50
CA LEU A 417 -8.93 -8.08 -26.83
C LEU A 417 -7.92 -7.06 -27.34
N MET A 418 -7.18 -6.45 -26.44
CA MET A 418 -5.98 -5.72 -26.82
C MET A 418 -4.92 -6.66 -27.37
N THR A 419 -4.29 -6.23 -28.44
CA THR A 419 -3.21 -6.94 -29.11
C THR A 419 -2.02 -6.01 -29.25
N ILE A 420 -0.91 -6.37 -28.63
CA ILE A 420 0.32 -5.58 -28.66
C ILE A 420 1.19 -6.11 -29.81
N TYR A 421 1.14 -5.43 -30.92
CA TYR A 421 1.92 -5.80 -32.07
C TYR A 421 3.32 -5.20 -32.00
N ASP A 422 4.26 -5.98 -31.52
CA ASP A 422 5.69 -5.72 -31.64
C ASP A 422 6.34 -7.02 -32.16
N PRO A 423 7.15 -6.97 -33.23
CA PRO A 423 7.86 -8.17 -33.71
C PRO A 423 8.71 -8.86 -32.65
N ARG A 424 9.10 -8.10 -31.61
CA ARG A 424 9.85 -8.61 -30.46
C ARG A 424 8.97 -9.36 -29.46
N ASN A 425 7.65 -9.27 -29.57
CA ASN A 425 6.69 -10.01 -28.73
C ASN A 425 6.48 -11.44 -29.22
N ASP A 426 7.53 -12.09 -29.67
CA ASP A 426 7.50 -13.42 -30.26
C ASP A 426 7.70 -14.57 -29.27
N GLY A 427 7.82 -14.24 -27.97
CA GLY A 427 8.10 -15.21 -26.91
C GLY A 427 9.57 -15.51 -26.73
N THR A 428 10.45 -14.71 -27.33
CA THR A 428 11.89 -14.76 -27.08
C THR A 428 12.29 -13.74 -26.01
N VAL A 429 13.52 -13.82 -25.55
CA VAL A 429 14.09 -12.88 -24.56
C VAL A 429 14.16 -11.43 -25.05
N HIS A 430 14.05 -11.20 -26.34
CA HIS A 430 14.00 -9.88 -26.96
C HIS A 430 12.57 -9.38 -27.19
N GLY A 431 11.57 -10.22 -26.92
CA GLY A 431 10.18 -9.82 -27.00
C GLY A 431 9.89 -8.74 -25.98
N LEU A 432 9.40 -7.59 -26.41
CA LEU A 432 8.86 -6.60 -25.50
C LEU A 432 7.52 -7.09 -25.03
N SER A 433 7.43 -7.29 -23.74
CA SER A 433 6.16 -7.30 -23.08
C SER A 433 6.13 -6.12 -22.16
N SER A 434 5.01 -5.62 -21.90
CA SER A 434 4.94 -4.58 -21.01
C SER A 434 3.75 -4.71 -20.12
N ASN A 435 4.06 -4.93 -18.93
CA ASN A 435 3.13 -5.04 -17.84
C ASN A 435 3.81 -4.62 -16.54
N TYR A 436 3.08 -4.66 -15.49
CA TYR A 436 3.56 -4.36 -14.15
C TYR A 436 4.84 -5.13 -13.75
N TRP A 437 4.94 -6.35 -14.20
CA TRP A 437 6.09 -7.21 -13.99
C TRP A 437 7.14 -6.97 -15.08
N ASP A 438 7.53 -5.77 -15.27
CA ASP A 438 8.41 -5.14 -16.26
C ASP A 438 9.33 -6.02 -17.04
N SER A 439 9.41 -7.16 -16.59
CA SER A 439 10.44 -8.11 -16.82
C SER A 439 9.95 -9.33 -17.53
N LEU A 440 8.66 -9.49 -17.75
CA LEU A 440 8.13 -10.69 -18.33
C LEU A 440 8.07 -10.57 -19.84
N ASN A 441 9.22 -10.74 -20.48
CA ASN A 441 9.36 -10.73 -21.94
C ASN A 441 8.43 -11.71 -22.68
N PHE A 442 7.79 -12.61 -21.92
CA PHE A 442 6.94 -13.66 -22.48
C PHE A 442 5.46 -13.30 -22.51
N PHE A 443 5.09 -12.11 -22.06
CA PHE A 443 3.68 -11.68 -22.04
C PHE A 443 3.17 -11.16 -23.39
N GLY A 444 4.06 -11.01 -24.34
CA GLY A 444 3.68 -10.44 -25.62
C GLY A 444 2.75 -11.27 -26.44
N TYR A 445 2.15 -10.70 -27.29
CA TYR A 445 1.18 -10.37 -28.28
C TYR A 445 -0.20 -10.19 -27.65
N ASN A 446 -0.86 -11.25 -27.20
CA ASN A 446 -2.11 -11.17 -26.42
C ASN A 446 -1.80 -11.60 -24.99
N SER A 447 -1.77 -10.65 -24.06
CA SER A 447 -1.53 -10.87 -22.64
C SER A 447 -2.85 -10.95 -21.88
N SER A 448 -2.99 -11.97 -21.05
CA SER A 448 -4.16 -12.08 -20.16
C SER A 448 -4.16 -10.97 -19.13
N TYR A 449 -3.00 -10.62 -18.54
CA TYR A 449 -2.86 -9.56 -17.55
C TYR A 449 -3.33 -8.20 -18.06
N GLU A 450 -2.84 -7.76 -19.20
CA GLU A 450 -3.20 -6.47 -19.79
C GLU A 450 -4.67 -6.43 -20.21
N ASN A 451 -5.21 -7.56 -20.66
CA ASN A 451 -6.61 -7.64 -21.04
C ASN A 451 -7.58 -7.66 -19.85
N ILE A 452 -7.15 -8.12 -18.67
CA ILE A 452 -7.92 -7.92 -17.42
C ILE A 452 -8.00 -6.43 -17.09
N LEU A 453 -6.88 -5.70 -17.13
CA LEU A 453 -6.87 -4.26 -16.89
C LEU A 453 -7.66 -3.49 -17.95
N PHE A 454 -7.59 -3.88 -19.20
CA PHE A 454 -8.41 -3.30 -20.26
C PHE A 454 -9.91 -3.48 -19.99
N TYR A 455 -10.33 -4.69 -19.58
CA TYR A 455 -11.70 -4.95 -19.19
C TYR A 455 -12.17 -4.01 -18.06
N GLN A 456 -11.35 -3.86 -17.02
CA GLN A 456 -11.64 -2.97 -15.91
C GLN A 456 -11.68 -1.49 -16.36
N ALA A 457 -10.78 -1.08 -17.26
CA ALA A 457 -10.78 0.27 -17.80
C ALA A 457 -12.03 0.57 -18.65
N VAL A 458 -12.52 -0.40 -19.40
CA VAL A 458 -13.77 -0.26 -20.18
C VAL A 458 -14.97 -0.09 -19.24
N LEU A 459 -15.04 -0.86 -18.15
CA LEU A 459 -16.07 -0.67 -17.12
C LEU A 459 -15.95 0.71 -16.46
N ALA A 460 -14.72 1.15 -16.15
CA ALA A 460 -14.48 2.46 -15.57
C ALA A 460 -14.92 3.60 -16.51
N MET A 461 -14.71 3.46 -17.82
CA MET A 461 -15.22 4.45 -18.80
C MET A 461 -16.75 4.43 -18.88
N SER A 462 -17.39 3.27 -18.80
CA SER A 462 -18.86 3.20 -18.71
C SER A 462 -19.37 3.97 -17.50
N ASP A 463 -18.76 3.78 -16.32
CA ASP A 463 -19.11 4.50 -15.09
C ASP A 463 -18.94 6.02 -15.27
N ILE A 464 -17.81 6.44 -15.82
CA ILE A 464 -17.50 7.88 -16.06
C ILE A 464 -18.49 8.52 -17.04
N GLU A 465 -18.78 7.86 -18.15
CA GLU A 465 -19.74 8.41 -19.14
C GLU A 465 -21.17 8.44 -18.59
N ASN A 466 -21.56 7.43 -17.80
CA ASN A 466 -22.86 7.44 -17.11
C ASN A 466 -22.93 8.59 -16.08
N TYR A 467 -21.86 8.82 -15.31
CA TYR A 467 -21.74 9.94 -14.39
C TYR A 467 -21.86 11.29 -15.08
N LEU A 468 -21.31 11.44 -16.28
CA LEU A 468 -21.40 12.65 -17.12
C LEU A 468 -22.76 12.80 -17.80
N GLY A 469 -23.64 11.82 -17.71
CA GLY A 469 -24.96 11.83 -18.36
C GLY A 469 -24.91 11.50 -19.85
N ASN A 470 -23.96 10.71 -20.28
CA ASN A 470 -23.79 10.22 -21.65
C ASN A 470 -24.19 8.73 -21.78
N PRO A 471 -25.48 8.38 -21.65
CA PRO A 471 -25.91 6.97 -21.54
C PRO A 471 -25.57 6.14 -22.79
N LEU A 472 -25.52 6.73 -24.00
CA LEU A 472 -25.17 5.98 -25.20
C LEU A 472 -23.71 5.52 -25.20
N ASP A 473 -22.80 6.35 -24.71
CA ASP A 473 -21.39 5.99 -24.60
C ASP A 473 -21.20 4.99 -23.46
N ALA A 474 -21.90 5.16 -22.35
CA ALA A 474 -21.91 4.21 -21.25
C ALA A 474 -22.42 2.82 -21.68
N ASP A 475 -23.52 2.74 -22.41
CA ASP A 475 -24.07 1.50 -22.97
C ASP A 475 -23.08 0.83 -23.93
N TYR A 476 -22.41 1.63 -24.80
CA TYR A 476 -21.38 1.11 -25.69
C TYR A 476 -20.24 0.44 -24.94
N TYR A 477 -19.73 1.05 -23.86
CA TYR A 477 -18.66 0.47 -23.07
C TYR A 477 -19.15 -0.75 -22.26
N THR A 478 -20.38 -0.77 -21.80
CA THR A 478 -20.97 -1.94 -21.15
C THR A 478 -21.06 -3.13 -22.12
N ASP A 479 -21.55 -2.92 -23.33
CA ASP A 479 -21.63 -3.96 -24.37
C ASP A 479 -20.23 -4.45 -24.77
N LEU A 480 -19.25 -3.55 -24.83
CA LEU A 480 -17.87 -3.90 -25.09
C LEU A 480 -17.28 -4.74 -23.95
N ALA A 481 -17.55 -4.40 -22.69
CA ALA A 481 -17.09 -5.19 -21.56
C ALA A 481 -17.63 -6.64 -21.60
N GLU A 482 -18.91 -6.82 -21.92
CA GLU A 482 -19.48 -8.17 -22.12
C GLU A 482 -18.81 -8.92 -23.28
N LYS A 483 -18.50 -8.23 -24.36
CA LYS A 483 -17.74 -8.80 -25.48
C LYS A 483 -16.34 -9.23 -25.04
N ILE A 484 -15.63 -8.36 -24.30
CA ILE A 484 -14.28 -8.66 -23.78
C ILE A 484 -14.33 -9.89 -22.89
N LYS A 485 -15.27 -9.94 -21.94
CA LYS A 485 -15.44 -11.08 -21.03
C LYS A 485 -15.60 -12.40 -21.79
N ARG A 486 -16.43 -12.42 -22.81
CA ARG A 486 -16.62 -13.60 -23.64
C ARG A 486 -15.36 -13.97 -24.40
N VAL A 487 -14.75 -13.02 -25.11
CA VAL A 487 -13.55 -13.28 -25.94
C VAL A 487 -12.34 -13.65 -25.07
N PHE A 488 -12.22 -13.04 -23.88
CA PHE A 488 -11.17 -13.36 -22.91
C PHE A 488 -11.26 -14.84 -22.49
N ASN A 489 -12.45 -15.31 -22.13
CA ASN A 489 -12.67 -16.70 -21.75
C ASN A 489 -12.41 -17.67 -22.92
N GLU A 490 -12.90 -17.37 -24.11
CA GLU A 490 -12.64 -18.17 -25.31
C GLU A 490 -11.14 -18.26 -25.65
N THR A 491 -10.37 -17.23 -25.30
CA THR A 491 -8.95 -17.12 -25.69
C THR A 491 -8.01 -17.68 -24.64
N PHE A 492 -8.18 -17.31 -23.38
CA PHE A 492 -7.18 -17.58 -22.34
C PHE A 492 -7.52 -18.76 -21.44
N TRP A 493 -8.77 -19.19 -21.36
CA TRP A 493 -9.13 -20.35 -20.56
C TRP A 493 -8.55 -21.64 -21.15
N ASP A 494 -7.88 -22.43 -20.32
CA ASP A 494 -7.42 -23.78 -20.67
C ASP A 494 -8.30 -24.82 -19.98
N GLU A 495 -9.22 -25.43 -20.72
CA GLU A 495 -10.17 -26.42 -20.21
C GLU A 495 -9.50 -27.65 -19.58
N LYS A 496 -8.31 -28.02 -20.05
CA LYS A 496 -7.61 -29.21 -19.52
C LYS A 496 -6.93 -28.92 -18.21
N LYS A 497 -6.39 -27.71 -18.09
CA LYS A 497 -5.69 -27.26 -16.88
C LYS A 497 -6.63 -26.60 -15.88
N GLY A 498 -7.80 -26.13 -16.31
CA GLY A 498 -8.76 -25.41 -15.46
C GLY A 498 -8.16 -24.14 -14.87
N ARG A 499 -7.47 -23.36 -15.73
CA ARG A 499 -6.90 -22.07 -15.37
C ARG A 499 -6.70 -21.18 -16.60
N TYR A 500 -6.56 -19.90 -16.40
CA TYR A 500 -6.18 -18.97 -17.45
C TYR A 500 -4.68 -19.07 -17.74
N ILE A 501 -4.32 -19.14 -19.01
CA ILE A 501 -2.93 -19.08 -19.49
C ILE A 501 -2.40 -17.66 -19.43
N THR A 502 -1.08 -17.52 -19.46
CA THR A 502 -0.40 -16.23 -19.37
C THR A 502 -0.61 -15.37 -20.61
N SER A 503 -0.33 -15.91 -21.78
CA SER A 503 -0.39 -15.15 -23.04
C SER A 503 -0.42 -16.06 -24.28
N ILE A 504 -0.64 -15.43 -25.43
CA ILE A 504 -0.47 -16.02 -26.75
C ILE A 504 0.50 -15.13 -27.51
N ASN A 505 1.62 -15.70 -27.97
CA ASN A 505 2.62 -14.95 -28.71
C ASN A 505 2.19 -14.68 -30.16
N ILE A 506 2.98 -13.90 -30.89
CA ILE A 506 2.69 -13.55 -32.29
C ILE A 506 2.67 -14.76 -33.23
N LYS A 507 3.29 -15.90 -32.86
CA LYS A 507 3.28 -17.14 -33.60
C LYS A 507 2.03 -17.99 -33.32
N GLY A 508 1.22 -17.58 -32.36
CA GLY A 508 0.04 -18.31 -31.91
C GLY A 508 0.33 -19.36 -30.82
N ASP A 509 1.54 -19.41 -30.27
CA ASP A 509 1.89 -20.33 -29.21
C ASP A 509 1.23 -19.87 -27.92
N ARG A 510 0.59 -20.81 -27.22
CA ARG A 510 -0.04 -20.59 -25.91
C ARG A 510 1.00 -20.75 -24.81
N LEU A 511 1.30 -19.68 -24.10
CA LEU A 511 2.28 -19.64 -23.05
C LEU A 511 1.57 -19.68 -21.69
N ASP A 512 1.93 -20.65 -20.85
CA ASP A 512 1.32 -20.85 -19.55
C ASP A 512 2.38 -21.11 -18.49
N PHE A 513 2.62 -20.12 -17.66
CA PHE A 513 3.56 -20.18 -16.53
C PHE A 513 2.85 -20.46 -15.19
N GLY A 514 1.54 -20.75 -15.21
CA GLY A 514 0.77 -20.95 -13.99
C GLY A 514 0.76 -19.73 -13.08
N LEU A 515 0.55 -18.54 -13.67
CA LEU A 515 0.52 -17.28 -12.94
C LEU A 515 -0.72 -17.22 -12.04
N THR A 516 -0.53 -17.42 -10.75
CA THR A 516 -1.62 -17.42 -9.77
C THR A 516 -2.29 -16.07 -9.69
N PHE A 517 -1.50 -14.98 -9.64
CA PHE A 517 -2.05 -13.63 -9.52
C PHE A 517 -2.92 -13.22 -10.71
N VAL A 518 -2.59 -13.65 -11.94
CA VAL A 518 -3.44 -13.39 -13.13
C VAL A 518 -4.78 -14.12 -12.99
N ASN A 519 -4.76 -15.34 -12.50
CA ASN A 519 -5.99 -16.10 -12.25
C ASN A 519 -6.83 -15.47 -11.13
N PHE A 520 -6.20 -14.98 -10.07
CA PHE A 520 -6.88 -14.24 -9.01
C PHE A 520 -7.44 -12.91 -9.49
N MET A 521 -6.70 -12.16 -10.31
CA MET A 521 -7.21 -10.92 -10.90
C MET A 521 -8.41 -11.17 -11.82
N ALA A 522 -8.36 -12.21 -12.64
CA ALA A 522 -9.51 -12.58 -13.49
C ALA A 522 -10.73 -12.99 -12.65
N ALA A 523 -10.52 -13.72 -11.56
CA ALA A 523 -11.55 -14.09 -10.59
C ALA A 523 -12.16 -12.85 -9.91
N SER A 524 -11.32 -12.00 -9.35
CA SER A 524 -11.72 -10.77 -8.66
C SER A 524 -12.43 -9.77 -9.57
N ALA A 525 -12.01 -9.67 -10.84
CA ALA A 525 -12.66 -8.82 -11.84
C ALA A 525 -13.99 -9.38 -12.36
N GLY A 526 -14.41 -10.58 -11.93
CA GLY A 526 -15.65 -11.21 -12.38
C GLY A 526 -15.60 -11.74 -13.82
N LEU A 527 -14.42 -12.00 -14.37
CA LEU A 527 -14.24 -12.64 -15.68
C LEU A 527 -14.52 -14.13 -15.61
N ALA A 528 -14.14 -14.80 -14.52
CA ALA A 528 -14.39 -16.22 -14.30
C ALA A 528 -15.85 -16.47 -13.88
N ASN A 529 -16.44 -17.56 -14.38
CA ASN A 529 -17.71 -18.09 -13.89
C ASN A 529 -17.49 -19.01 -12.67
N GLU A 530 -18.58 -19.45 -12.01
CA GLU A 530 -18.51 -20.27 -10.80
C GLU A 530 -17.72 -21.57 -11.00
N GLU A 531 -17.92 -22.29 -12.09
CA GLU A 531 -17.17 -23.52 -12.40
C GLU A 531 -15.66 -23.24 -12.59
N GLN A 532 -15.32 -22.14 -13.22
CA GLN A 532 -13.94 -21.71 -13.39
C GLN A 532 -13.31 -21.29 -12.05
N LEU A 533 -14.06 -20.61 -11.20
CA LEU A 533 -13.62 -20.28 -9.82
C LEU A 533 -13.33 -21.55 -9.02
N GLU A 534 -14.22 -22.54 -9.05
CA GLU A 534 -13.99 -23.84 -8.37
C GLU A 534 -12.72 -24.50 -8.88
N GLN A 535 -12.46 -24.47 -10.19
CA GLN A 535 -11.27 -25.07 -10.77
C GLN A 535 -9.99 -24.30 -10.39
N ILE A 536 -10.01 -22.97 -10.41
CA ILE A 536 -8.87 -22.14 -10.01
C ILE A 536 -8.54 -22.41 -8.53
N TYR A 537 -9.53 -22.33 -7.65
CA TYR A 537 -9.26 -22.47 -6.22
C TYR A 537 -8.94 -23.89 -5.78
N SER A 538 -9.53 -24.92 -6.39
CA SER A 538 -9.11 -26.31 -6.14
C SER A 538 -7.66 -26.58 -6.55
N TRP A 539 -7.17 -25.88 -7.61
CA TRP A 539 -5.76 -25.95 -8.00
C TRP A 539 -4.85 -25.28 -6.97
N VAL A 540 -5.10 -24.01 -6.65
CA VAL A 540 -4.22 -23.26 -5.75
C VAL A 540 -4.28 -23.74 -4.31
N ASP A 541 -5.42 -24.25 -3.84
CA ASP A 541 -5.57 -24.88 -2.52
C ASP A 541 -4.97 -26.31 -2.45
N GLY A 542 -4.47 -26.82 -3.57
CA GLY A 542 -3.80 -28.11 -3.65
C GLY A 542 -4.72 -29.32 -3.64
N GLU A 543 -6.02 -29.11 -3.82
CA GLU A 543 -7.02 -30.21 -3.94
C GLU A 543 -6.84 -31.00 -5.23
N ARG A 544 -6.27 -30.37 -6.24
CA ARG A 544 -5.86 -31.01 -7.50
C ARG A 544 -4.48 -30.55 -7.95
N THR A 545 -3.81 -31.34 -8.73
CA THR A 545 -2.50 -31.03 -9.31
C THR A 545 -2.58 -30.92 -10.82
N ILE A 546 -1.75 -30.06 -11.40
CA ILE A 546 -1.62 -29.90 -12.85
C ILE A 546 -0.26 -30.46 -13.26
N GLU A 547 -0.28 -31.36 -14.26
CA GLU A 547 0.94 -31.96 -14.77
C GLU A 547 1.84 -30.88 -15.40
N GLY A 548 3.11 -30.86 -15.02
CA GLY A 548 4.11 -29.91 -15.48
C GLY A 548 4.32 -28.71 -14.54
N ASP A 549 3.48 -28.54 -13.51
CA ASP A 549 3.70 -27.52 -12.52
C ASP A 549 4.89 -27.89 -11.61
N THR A 550 5.75 -26.93 -11.34
CA THR A 550 6.90 -27.07 -10.43
C THR A 550 6.43 -27.08 -8.97
N SER A 551 5.52 -26.16 -8.64
CA SER A 551 4.89 -26.09 -7.31
C SER A 551 3.47 -26.64 -7.35
N THR A 552 3.16 -27.56 -6.45
CA THR A 552 1.85 -28.22 -6.33
C THR A 552 1.45 -28.38 -4.87
N GLY A 553 0.17 -28.57 -4.62
CA GLY A 553 -0.35 -28.79 -3.28
C GLY A 553 -0.01 -27.66 -2.32
N ALA A 554 0.36 -27.99 -1.10
CA ALA A 554 0.67 -27.00 -0.08
C ALA A 554 1.87 -26.10 -0.41
N ASP A 555 2.73 -26.48 -1.36
CA ASP A 555 3.88 -25.66 -1.76
C ASP A 555 3.47 -24.35 -2.48
N ILE A 556 2.27 -24.30 -3.05
CA ILE A 556 1.74 -23.07 -3.66
C ILE A 556 1.63 -21.95 -2.62
N TYR A 557 1.20 -22.27 -1.39
CA TYR A 557 1.16 -21.35 -0.25
C TYR A 557 2.30 -21.59 0.75
N ASN A 558 3.47 -21.98 0.27
CA ASN A 558 4.64 -22.17 1.14
C ASN A 558 4.97 -20.94 2.00
N PHE A 559 4.67 -19.75 1.48
CA PHE A 559 4.86 -18.47 2.18
C PHE A 559 3.65 -18.04 3.02
N LYS A 560 2.63 -18.86 3.15
CA LYS A 560 1.40 -18.67 3.92
C LYS A 560 0.57 -17.45 3.56
N VAL A 561 1.17 -16.27 3.59
CA VAL A 561 0.46 -14.98 3.43
C VAL A 561 0.05 -14.68 2.00
N SER A 562 0.70 -15.31 1.03
CA SER A 562 0.35 -15.20 -0.39
C SER A 562 0.76 -16.47 -1.12
N ALA A 563 0.07 -16.78 -2.21
CA ALA A 563 0.49 -17.85 -3.12
C ALA A 563 1.81 -17.49 -3.82
N ARG A 564 2.55 -18.49 -4.26
CA ARG A 564 3.63 -18.25 -5.24
C ARG A 564 3.07 -17.51 -6.45
N SER A 565 3.84 -16.58 -6.98
CA SER A 565 3.42 -15.77 -8.15
C SER A 565 3.13 -16.61 -9.39
N ASN A 566 3.86 -17.71 -9.55
CA ASN A 566 3.66 -18.70 -10.61
C ASN A 566 3.99 -20.10 -10.11
N THR A 567 3.40 -21.11 -10.74
CA THR A 567 3.60 -22.51 -10.37
C THR A 567 4.50 -23.26 -11.34
N VAL A 568 4.79 -22.71 -12.50
CA VAL A 568 5.71 -23.27 -13.49
C VAL A 568 7.00 -22.46 -13.48
N ALA A 569 8.12 -23.10 -13.15
CA ALA A 569 9.42 -22.45 -13.16
C ALA A 569 9.78 -21.92 -14.55
N VAL A 570 10.29 -20.69 -14.58
CA VAL A 570 10.88 -20.10 -15.78
C VAL A 570 12.39 -20.12 -15.62
N GLU A 571 13.08 -20.71 -16.59
CA GLU A 571 14.53 -20.77 -16.59
C GLU A 571 15.11 -19.52 -17.25
N SER A 572 16.26 -19.08 -16.74
CA SER A 572 17.03 -18.02 -17.40
C SER A 572 17.57 -18.53 -18.74
N VAL A 573 17.63 -17.63 -19.72
CA VAL A 573 18.16 -17.92 -21.06
C VAL A 573 19.52 -17.26 -21.21
N GLU A 574 20.49 -18.00 -21.72
CA GLU A 574 21.79 -17.47 -22.12
C GLU A 574 21.84 -17.34 -23.64
N GLU A 575 22.07 -16.11 -24.12
CA GLU A 575 22.21 -15.82 -25.53
C GLU A 575 23.40 -14.88 -25.74
N ASP A 576 24.25 -15.21 -26.71
CA ASP A 576 25.45 -14.43 -27.05
C ASP A 576 26.39 -14.14 -25.84
N GLY A 577 26.42 -15.03 -24.86
CA GLY A 577 27.22 -14.87 -23.63
C GLY A 577 26.64 -13.89 -22.62
N LEU A 578 25.42 -13.43 -22.85
CA LEU A 578 24.64 -12.61 -21.93
C LEU A 578 23.56 -13.46 -21.28
N HIS A 579 23.40 -13.27 -19.98
CA HIS A 579 22.38 -13.95 -19.23
C HIS A 579 21.14 -13.08 -19.21
N TYR A 580 20.13 -13.47 -19.98
CA TYR A 580 18.82 -12.85 -19.97
C TYR A 580 17.93 -13.66 -19.03
N TRP A 581 17.46 -12.97 -18.03
CA TRP A 581 16.37 -13.49 -17.24
C TRP A 581 15.08 -12.84 -17.71
N TRP A 582 14.06 -12.83 -16.98
CA TRP A 582 12.77 -12.26 -17.37
C TRP A 582 12.80 -10.78 -17.80
N TYR A 583 13.90 -10.09 -17.55
CA TYR A 583 14.05 -8.68 -17.84
C TYR A 583 14.28 -8.33 -19.30
N ASN A 584 13.61 -7.28 -19.77
CA ASN A 584 13.80 -6.70 -21.09
C ASN A 584 15.23 -6.23 -21.31
N GLY A 585 16.06 -7.06 -21.95
CA GLY A 585 17.38 -6.67 -22.38
C GLY A 585 18.37 -6.29 -21.29
N HIS A 586 18.06 -6.50 -20.01
CA HIS A 586 19.05 -6.37 -18.96
C HIS A 586 19.99 -7.57 -18.97
N SER A 587 21.26 -7.32 -19.22
CA SER A 587 22.30 -8.29 -19.01
C SER A 587 22.61 -8.38 -17.52
N PHE A 588 22.48 -9.54 -16.93
CA PHE A 588 22.85 -9.80 -15.53
C PHE A 588 24.26 -10.37 -15.38
N ASN A 589 25.17 -10.05 -16.29
CA ASN A 589 26.57 -10.47 -16.17
C ASN A 589 27.22 -10.07 -14.85
N ASP A 590 26.71 -9.03 -14.21
CA ASP A 590 27.21 -8.51 -12.93
C ASP A 590 26.43 -9.05 -11.72
N VAL A 591 25.41 -9.88 -11.94
CA VAL A 591 24.62 -10.47 -10.87
C VAL A 591 25.18 -11.84 -10.52
N LEU A 592 25.38 -12.07 -9.23
CA LEU A 592 25.89 -13.37 -8.75
C LEU A 592 24.96 -14.51 -9.20
N PRO A 593 25.50 -15.60 -9.75
CA PRO A 593 24.71 -16.77 -10.10
C PRO A 593 23.87 -17.23 -8.91
N GLY A 594 22.59 -17.52 -9.16
CA GLY A 594 21.64 -17.94 -8.13
C GLY A 594 20.96 -16.81 -7.33
N MET A 595 21.32 -15.55 -7.54
CA MET A 595 20.61 -14.43 -6.89
C MET A 595 19.32 -14.05 -7.63
N TRP A 596 19.29 -14.28 -8.93
CA TRP A 596 18.15 -13.93 -9.78
C TRP A 596 17.84 -15.14 -10.67
N GLY A 597 16.59 -15.44 -10.87
CA GLY A 597 16.16 -16.44 -11.85
C GLY A 597 15.90 -17.84 -11.30
N GLU A 598 16.48 -18.25 -10.16
CA GLU A 598 16.12 -19.52 -9.56
C GLU A 598 14.67 -19.50 -9.04
N TYR A 599 13.93 -20.53 -9.38
CA TYR A 599 12.56 -20.68 -8.93
C TYR A 599 12.45 -20.66 -7.40
N GLY A 600 11.56 -19.84 -6.88
CA GLY A 600 11.35 -19.65 -5.44
C GLY A 600 12.28 -18.64 -4.77
N LEU A 601 13.31 -18.14 -5.47
CA LEU A 601 14.22 -17.13 -4.95
C LEU A 601 13.88 -15.70 -5.42
N GLN A 602 13.11 -15.58 -6.48
CA GLN A 602 12.74 -14.31 -7.05
C GLN A 602 11.20 -14.16 -7.00
N MET A 603 10.72 -12.98 -6.62
CA MET A 603 9.29 -12.71 -6.46
C MET A 603 8.45 -13.12 -7.66
N GLN A 604 8.96 -12.84 -8.84
CA GLN A 604 8.26 -13.07 -10.10
C GLN A 604 8.50 -14.48 -10.67
N ASN A 605 9.30 -15.31 -10.02
CA ASN A 605 9.54 -16.70 -10.41
C ASN A 605 9.46 -17.65 -9.21
N GLY A 606 8.25 -17.95 -8.79
CA GLY A 606 7.96 -18.86 -7.69
C GLY A 606 8.12 -18.26 -6.29
N GLY A 607 8.51 -16.98 -6.17
CA GLY A 607 8.41 -16.22 -4.94
C GLY A 607 6.98 -15.73 -4.70
N THR A 608 6.81 -14.71 -3.86
CA THR A 608 5.48 -14.19 -3.54
C THR A 608 5.48 -12.68 -3.40
N ILE A 609 4.33 -12.07 -3.64
CA ILE A 609 4.06 -10.66 -3.41
C ILE A 609 2.77 -10.55 -2.62
N PHE A 610 2.83 -9.83 -1.52
CA PHE A 610 1.75 -9.82 -0.55
C PHE A 610 0.43 -9.26 -1.10
N TYR A 611 0.46 -8.17 -1.86
CA TYR A 611 -0.77 -7.54 -2.33
C TYR A 611 -1.61 -8.44 -3.25
N THR A 612 -1.02 -9.45 -3.88
CA THR A 612 -1.77 -10.40 -4.72
C THR A 612 -2.82 -11.18 -3.93
N SER A 613 -2.67 -11.24 -2.60
CA SER A 613 -3.67 -11.82 -1.69
C SER A 613 -4.98 -11.04 -1.66
N HIS A 614 -4.99 -9.75 -2.02
CA HIS A 614 -6.22 -9.01 -2.25
C HIS A 614 -7.07 -9.69 -3.31
N TYR A 615 -6.50 -9.93 -4.48
CA TYR A 615 -7.23 -10.56 -5.59
C TYR A 615 -7.62 -12.02 -5.31
N ASP A 616 -6.77 -12.74 -4.56
CA ASP A 616 -7.06 -14.11 -4.12
C ASP A 616 -8.31 -14.14 -3.23
N ILE A 617 -8.33 -13.32 -2.18
CA ILE A 617 -9.46 -13.28 -1.24
C ILE A 617 -10.72 -12.73 -1.90
N SER A 618 -10.59 -11.65 -2.68
CA SER A 618 -11.71 -11.06 -3.41
C SER A 618 -12.34 -12.07 -4.39
N GLY A 619 -11.54 -12.79 -5.17
CA GLY A 619 -12.06 -13.81 -6.07
C GLY A 619 -12.75 -14.98 -5.35
N ARG A 620 -12.31 -15.36 -4.15
CA ARG A 620 -12.96 -16.41 -3.33
C ARG A 620 -14.35 -16.05 -2.85
N THR A 621 -14.68 -14.77 -2.74
CA THR A 621 -16.05 -14.36 -2.40
C THR A 621 -17.07 -14.78 -3.43
N GLY A 622 -16.65 -14.98 -4.69
CA GLY A 622 -17.48 -15.58 -5.73
C GLY A 622 -17.88 -17.03 -5.47
N LEU A 623 -17.18 -17.72 -4.55
CA LEU A 623 -17.58 -19.05 -4.06
C LEU A 623 -18.32 -18.95 -2.73
N SER A 624 -17.72 -18.36 -1.71
CA SER A 624 -18.36 -18.10 -0.41
C SER A 624 -17.53 -17.22 0.49
N GLY A 625 -18.17 -16.57 1.48
CA GLY A 625 -17.49 -15.85 2.55
C GLY A 625 -16.62 -16.74 3.43
N ASP A 626 -16.97 -18.02 3.61
CA ASP A 626 -16.16 -18.97 4.36
C ASP A 626 -14.80 -19.21 3.66
N LYS A 627 -14.80 -19.43 2.34
CA LYS A 627 -13.58 -19.61 1.54
C LYS A 627 -12.69 -18.35 1.53
N ALA A 628 -13.29 -17.18 1.46
CA ALA A 628 -12.56 -15.92 1.52
C ALA A 628 -11.93 -15.70 2.91
N MET A 629 -12.70 -15.89 3.97
CA MET A 629 -12.23 -15.67 5.34
C MET A 629 -11.28 -16.77 5.82
N GLU A 630 -11.38 -18.00 5.36
CA GLU A 630 -10.37 -19.03 5.60
C GLU A 630 -8.98 -18.55 5.16
N ARG A 631 -8.87 -17.94 3.99
CA ARG A 631 -7.62 -17.39 3.49
C ARG A 631 -7.20 -16.13 4.22
N PHE A 632 -8.13 -15.20 4.47
CA PHE A 632 -7.88 -13.97 5.20
C PHE A 632 -7.37 -14.23 6.62
N ASN A 633 -7.93 -15.22 7.31
CA ASN A 633 -7.54 -15.58 8.68
C ASN A 633 -6.10 -16.11 8.78
N VAL A 634 -5.59 -16.80 7.75
CA VAL A 634 -4.16 -17.18 7.73
C VAL A 634 -3.27 -15.93 7.74
N ILE A 635 -3.65 -14.89 7.02
CA ILE A 635 -2.93 -13.62 7.00
C ILE A 635 -3.03 -12.91 8.36
N MET A 636 -4.23 -12.91 8.97
CA MET A 636 -4.44 -12.37 10.31
C MET A 636 -3.59 -13.08 11.37
N ASP A 637 -3.50 -14.41 11.30
CA ASP A 637 -2.66 -15.21 12.21
C ASP A 637 -1.17 -14.87 12.07
N GLU A 638 -0.68 -14.70 10.84
CA GLU A 638 0.72 -14.28 10.61
C GLU A 638 0.96 -12.84 11.04
N PHE A 639 -0.02 -11.96 10.87
CA PHE A 639 0.03 -10.60 11.38
C PHE A 639 0.10 -10.57 12.92
N HIS A 640 -0.73 -11.38 13.59
CA HIS A 640 -0.71 -11.51 15.04
C HIS A 640 0.64 -12.03 15.57
N LYS A 641 1.29 -12.92 14.83
CA LYS A 641 2.63 -13.46 15.16
C LYS A 641 3.78 -12.50 14.80
N ASP A 642 3.51 -11.27 14.53
CA ASP A 642 4.48 -10.21 14.19
C ASP A 642 5.16 -10.34 12.80
N GLN A 643 4.80 -11.30 11.98
CA GLN A 643 5.47 -11.47 10.69
C GLN A 643 5.15 -10.35 9.69
N LEU A 644 3.97 -9.72 9.80
CA LEU A 644 3.50 -8.67 8.92
C LEU A 644 3.53 -7.29 9.56
N ARG A 645 3.75 -7.19 10.88
CA ARG A 645 3.80 -5.91 11.61
C ARG A 645 5.13 -5.21 11.47
N ARG A 646 6.18 -5.95 11.17
CA ARG A 646 7.50 -5.38 10.99
C ARG A 646 7.48 -4.38 9.85
N ASP A 647 8.38 -3.42 10.01
CA ASP A 647 8.58 -2.45 8.94
C ASP A 647 8.64 -3.16 7.59
N PRO A 648 7.73 -2.82 6.71
CA PRO A 648 7.73 -3.33 5.36
C PRO A 648 9.08 -3.28 4.66
N ARG A 649 9.96 -2.42 5.03
CA ARG A 649 11.32 -2.34 4.47
C ARG A 649 12.28 -3.42 4.96
N THR A 650 11.94 -4.18 6.01
CA THR A 650 12.85 -5.15 6.64
C THR A 650 12.93 -6.49 5.96
N SER A 651 12.01 -6.81 5.07
CA SER A 651 12.06 -8.04 4.28
C SER A 651 12.73 -7.87 2.93
N PHE A 652 13.34 -6.74 2.71
CA PHE A 652 14.04 -6.45 1.49
C PHE A 652 15.19 -7.45 1.24
N GLY A 653 15.18 -8.05 0.07
CA GLY A 653 16.24 -8.99 -0.36
C GLY A 653 16.10 -10.40 0.16
N VAL A 654 15.08 -10.71 0.92
CA VAL A 654 14.77 -12.08 1.20
C VAL A 654 13.70 -12.50 0.21
N TYR A 655 14.14 -13.26 -0.67
CA TYR A 655 13.47 -14.03 -1.67
C TYR A 655 12.04 -14.37 -1.45
N GLN A 656 11.59 -14.22 -0.26
CA GLN A 656 10.45 -15.00 0.11
C GLN A 656 9.22 -14.17 0.19
N VAL A 657 9.38 -12.98 0.62
CA VAL A 657 8.25 -12.17 0.94
C VAL A 657 8.69 -10.74 0.89
N SER A 658 8.60 -10.12 -0.23
CA SER A 658 8.51 -8.68 -0.19
C SER A 658 7.08 -8.33 0.26
N ILE A 659 6.73 -8.80 1.43
CA ILE A 659 5.47 -8.45 2.06
C ILE A 659 5.29 -6.96 2.14
N ASN A 660 6.32 -6.27 1.93
CA ASN A 660 6.51 -5.09 2.65
C ASN A 660 6.85 -4.01 1.69
N GLY A 661 6.35 -2.93 1.80
CA GLY A 661 6.76 -1.61 1.42
C GLY A 661 7.48 -1.40 0.10
N GLU A 662 7.87 -2.46 -0.56
CA GLU A 662 8.28 -2.38 -1.94
C GLU A 662 7.08 -2.12 -2.83
N PHE A 663 5.93 -2.66 -2.42
CA PHE A 663 4.67 -2.51 -3.13
C PHE A 663 3.65 -1.80 -2.22
N PRO A 664 3.38 -0.53 -2.49
CA PRO A 664 2.36 0.22 -1.78
C PRO A 664 0.98 -0.44 -1.85
N GLU A 665 0.74 -1.24 -2.85
CA GLU A 665 -0.47 -2.03 -3.07
C GLU A 665 -0.79 -3.02 -1.95
N SER A 666 0.14 -3.28 -1.05
CA SER A 666 -0.09 -4.13 0.14
C SER A 666 -1.28 -3.66 0.99
N GLY A 667 -1.61 -2.38 0.92
CA GLY A 667 -2.80 -1.81 1.54
C GLY A 667 -4.14 -2.34 0.99
N LEU A 668 -4.16 -2.93 -0.19
CA LEU A 668 -5.35 -3.57 -0.76
C LEU A 668 -5.80 -4.79 0.08
N VAL A 669 -4.88 -5.46 0.77
CA VAL A 669 -5.23 -6.68 1.54
C VAL A 669 -6.22 -6.37 2.68
N PRO A 670 -5.97 -5.44 3.61
CA PRO A 670 -7.00 -5.06 4.58
C PRO A 670 -8.22 -4.37 3.95
N LEU A 671 -8.07 -3.71 2.80
CA LEU A 671 -9.20 -3.12 2.09
C LEU A 671 -10.20 -4.19 1.64
N THR A 672 -9.74 -5.40 1.28
CA THR A 672 -10.61 -6.52 0.91
C THR A 672 -11.65 -6.82 1.98
N PHE A 673 -11.32 -6.67 3.25
CA PHE A 673 -12.31 -6.84 4.32
C PHE A 673 -13.47 -5.85 4.20
N VAL A 674 -13.19 -4.61 3.84
CA VAL A 674 -14.20 -3.55 3.67
C VAL A 674 -15.02 -3.76 2.39
N THR A 675 -14.34 -4.03 1.28
CA THR A 675 -14.98 -4.07 -0.04
C THR A 675 -15.67 -5.40 -0.35
N ASP A 676 -15.13 -6.50 0.18
CA ASP A 676 -15.59 -7.83 -0.21
C ASP A 676 -16.31 -8.58 0.93
N ILE A 677 -15.88 -8.41 2.18
CA ILE A 677 -16.51 -9.10 3.32
C ILE A 677 -17.67 -8.27 3.88
N VAL A 678 -17.43 -7.01 4.23
CA VAL A 678 -18.51 -6.07 4.59
C VAL A 678 -19.31 -5.69 3.34
N GLY A 679 -18.64 -5.68 2.19
CA GLY A 679 -19.24 -5.52 0.87
C GLY A 679 -19.55 -4.09 0.49
N ILE A 680 -18.81 -3.11 1.04
CA ILE A 680 -19.00 -1.69 0.71
C ILE A 680 -18.26 -1.36 -0.58
N THR A 681 -19.02 -1.18 -1.65
CA THR A 681 -18.48 -0.82 -2.96
C THR A 681 -18.99 0.57 -3.35
N PRO A 682 -18.12 1.59 -3.37
CA PRO A 682 -18.50 2.90 -3.86
C PRO A 682 -18.72 2.87 -5.38
N ASP A 683 -19.70 3.64 -5.82
CA ASP A 683 -20.04 3.91 -7.21
C ASP A 683 -20.11 5.42 -7.39
N LEU A 684 -20.01 5.93 -8.61
CA LEU A 684 -20.14 7.35 -8.89
C LEU A 684 -21.54 7.91 -8.63
N LEU A 685 -22.53 7.04 -8.55
CA LEU A 685 -23.93 7.39 -8.31
C LEU A 685 -24.44 6.99 -6.90
N GLY A 686 -23.61 6.34 -6.08
CA GLY A 686 -23.97 5.91 -4.74
C GLY A 686 -23.04 4.88 -4.14
N LEU A 687 -23.44 4.30 -3.01
CA LEU A 687 -22.78 3.15 -2.39
C LEU A 687 -23.62 1.90 -2.61
N LYS A 688 -23.00 0.85 -3.12
CA LYS A 688 -23.55 -0.50 -3.05
C LYS A 688 -23.01 -1.19 -1.81
N ILE A 689 -23.84 -1.92 -1.08
CA ILE A 689 -23.44 -2.72 0.08
C ILE A 689 -24.01 -4.13 -0.12
N GLU A 690 -23.14 -5.09 -0.33
CA GLU A 690 -23.45 -6.49 -0.59
C GLU A 690 -22.48 -7.40 0.15
N SER A 691 -22.85 -7.80 1.37
CA SER A 691 -21.93 -8.51 2.26
C SER A 691 -21.75 -9.97 1.91
N CYS A 692 -20.52 -10.46 2.12
CA CYS A 692 -20.14 -11.86 1.99
C CYS A 692 -19.57 -12.40 3.33
N LEU A 693 -20.39 -12.35 4.41
CA LEU A 693 -19.96 -12.78 5.73
C LEU A 693 -19.81 -14.32 5.79
N PRO A 694 -18.71 -14.85 6.38
CA PRO A 694 -18.55 -16.27 6.63
C PRO A 694 -19.62 -16.80 7.60
N SER A 695 -19.85 -18.09 7.59
CA SER A 695 -20.96 -18.72 8.33
C SER A 695 -20.91 -18.45 9.84
N ASP A 696 -19.74 -18.38 10.44
CA ASP A 696 -19.47 -18.16 11.86
C ASP A 696 -19.44 -16.68 12.28
N MET A 697 -19.40 -15.75 11.34
CA MET A 697 -19.45 -14.31 11.62
C MET A 697 -20.88 -13.79 11.60
N THR A 698 -21.35 -13.27 12.73
CA THR A 698 -22.71 -12.77 12.89
C THR A 698 -22.88 -11.36 12.32
N TYR A 699 -21.87 -10.51 12.50
CA TYR A 699 -21.83 -9.15 11.97
C TYR A 699 -20.39 -8.70 11.69
N ALA A 700 -20.27 -7.74 10.80
CA ALA A 700 -19.05 -7.00 10.54
C ALA A 700 -19.35 -5.56 10.18
N GLY A 701 -18.42 -4.65 10.41
CA GLY A 701 -18.67 -3.25 10.13
C GLY A 701 -17.42 -2.38 10.02
N VAL A 702 -17.68 -1.18 9.51
CA VAL A 702 -16.73 -0.06 9.39
C VAL A 702 -17.30 1.12 10.16
N ASN A 703 -16.56 1.60 11.15
CA ASN A 703 -17.07 2.68 11.98
C ASN A 703 -17.04 4.05 11.31
N THR A 704 -16.06 4.32 10.46
CA THR A 704 -15.97 5.61 9.78
C THR A 704 -15.72 5.40 8.30
N TYR A 705 -16.76 5.64 7.50
CA TYR A 705 -16.72 5.57 6.05
C TYR A 705 -17.22 6.89 5.46
N GLU A 706 -16.38 7.57 4.70
CA GLU A 706 -16.74 8.84 4.08
C GLU A 706 -17.13 8.65 2.62
N TYR A 707 -18.30 9.19 2.26
CA TYR A 707 -18.77 9.19 0.88
C TYR A 707 -19.71 10.37 0.64
N GLY A 708 -19.51 11.11 -0.45
CA GLY A 708 -20.38 12.21 -0.86
C GLY A 708 -20.50 13.32 0.21
N ASN A 709 -19.41 13.69 0.89
CA ASN A 709 -19.36 14.66 2.00
C ASN A 709 -20.19 14.23 3.23
N ARG A 710 -20.37 12.93 3.43
CA ARG A 710 -21.06 12.35 4.58
C ARG A 710 -20.22 11.28 5.23
N THR A 711 -20.37 11.17 6.53
CA THR A 711 -19.69 10.14 7.33
C THR A 711 -20.70 9.09 7.74
N TYR A 712 -20.35 7.83 7.53
CA TYR A 712 -21.18 6.67 7.85
C TYR A 712 -20.45 5.75 8.83
N SER A 713 -21.23 5.10 9.70
CA SER A 713 -20.88 3.82 10.32
C SER A 713 -21.77 2.76 9.68
N ILE A 714 -21.19 1.74 9.09
CA ILE A 714 -21.93 0.71 8.34
C ILE A 714 -21.65 -0.64 8.98
N GLU A 715 -22.71 -1.29 9.46
CA GLU A 715 -22.69 -2.66 9.96
C GLU A 715 -23.60 -3.54 9.10
N VAL A 716 -23.11 -4.68 8.66
CA VAL A 716 -23.91 -5.75 8.07
C VAL A 716 -24.08 -6.86 9.10
N ASN A 717 -25.32 -7.35 9.27
CA ASN A 717 -25.67 -8.17 10.42
C ASN A 717 -26.71 -9.25 10.06
N LYS A 718 -26.40 -10.52 10.37
CA LYS A 718 -27.27 -11.68 10.11
C LYS A 718 -28.47 -11.78 11.04
N THR A 719 -28.45 -11.10 12.20
CA THR A 719 -29.49 -11.26 13.23
C THR A 719 -30.67 -10.31 13.06
N ILE A 720 -30.59 -9.34 12.18
CA ILE A 720 -31.65 -8.39 11.93
C ILE A 720 -32.34 -8.66 10.57
N SER A 721 -33.64 -8.37 10.49
CA SER A 721 -34.40 -8.56 9.26
C SER A 721 -34.78 -7.25 8.55
N GLN A 722 -34.61 -6.13 9.22
CA GLN A 722 -34.94 -4.80 8.70
C GLN A 722 -33.74 -3.84 8.92
N PRO A 723 -33.49 -2.92 7.99
CA PRO A 723 -32.44 -1.93 8.16
C PRO A 723 -32.78 -0.96 9.31
N GLN A 724 -31.75 -0.54 10.03
CA GLN A 724 -31.84 0.47 11.07
C GLN A 724 -30.94 1.63 10.65
N VAL A 725 -31.48 2.84 10.63
CA VAL A 725 -30.78 4.05 10.26
C VAL A 725 -30.98 5.10 11.33
N THR A 726 -29.90 5.58 11.91
CA THR A 726 -29.90 6.70 12.84
C THR A 726 -28.89 7.76 12.41
N LYS A 727 -29.02 8.97 12.93
CA LYS A 727 -28.04 10.05 12.70
C LYS A 727 -27.73 10.74 14.01
N GLU A 728 -26.44 10.76 14.35
CA GLU A 728 -25.96 11.41 15.58
C GLU A 728 -24.71 12.23 15.24
N ASN A 729 -24.64 13.47 15.72
CA ASN A 729 -23.49 14.37 15.55
C ASN A 729 -22.98 14.49 14.09
N GLY A 730 -23.90 14.41 13.12
CA GLY A 730 -23.55 14.51 11.70
C GLY A 730 -23.21 13.18 11.03
N LYS A 731 -22.91 12.13 11.77
CA LYS A 731 -22.60 10.77 11.30
C LYS A 731 -23.88 9.93 11.17
N TYR A 732 -23.97 9.16 10.10
CA TYR A 732 -25.05 8.22 9.86
C TYR A 732 -24.63 6.83 10.32
N TYR A 733 -25.48 6.19 11.11
CA TYR A 733 -25.30 4.82 11.59
C TYR A 733 -26.28 3.91 10.85
N LEU A 734 -25.74 3.00 10.09
CA LEU A 734 -26.48 2.06 9.25
C LEU A 734 -26.21 0.65 9.76
N LYS A 735 -27.29 -0.04 10.18
CA LYS A 735 -27.24 -1.45 10.51
C LYS A 735 -28.14 -2.20 9.53
N LEU A 736 -27.54 -2.99 8.66
CA LEU A 736 -28.18 -3.57 7.49
C LEU A 736 -28.26 -5.09 7.60
N PRO A 737 -29.39 -5.71 7.24
CA PRO A 737 -29.48 -7.17 7.12
C PRO A 737 -28.44 -7.70 6.14
N ALA A 738 -27.64 -8.69 6.56
CA ALA A 738 -26.72 -9.42 5.70
C ALA A 738 -27.49 -10.32 4.70
N GLY A 739 -26.84 -10.66 3.58
CA GLY A 739 -27.45 -11.51 2.54
C GLY A 739 -28.45 -10.80 1.63
N LYS A 740 -28.48 -9.49 1.68
CA LYS A 740 -29.22 -8.60 0.78
C LYS A 740 -28.31 -7.55 0.20
N THR A 741 -28.68 -7.05 -0.97
CA THR A 741 -28.00 -5.91 -1.60
C THR A 741 -28.68 -4.62 -1.18
N TRP A 742 -27.91 -3.63 -0.75
CA TRP A 742 -28.39 -2.31 -0.35
C TRP A 742 -27.70 -1.24 -1.18
N TYR A 743 -28.44 -0.18 -1.47
CA TYR A 743 -27.93 1.00 -2.17
C TYR A 743 -28.18 2.26 -1.34
N ILE A 744 -27.17 3.12 -1.25
CA ILE A 744 -27.29 4.48 -0.70
C ILE A 744 -27.05 5.44 -1.86
N THR A 745 -28.12 6.15 -2.27
CA THR A 745 -28.01 7.12 -3.37
C THR A 745 -27.24 8.39 -2.96
N LEU A 746 -26.85 9.20 -3.94
CA LEU A 746 -26.23 10.51 -3.69
C LEU A 746 -27.13 11.44 -2.84
N GLU A 747 -28.47 11.31 -2.91
CA GLU A 747 -29.40 12.03 -2.04
C GLU A 747 -29.55 11.38 -0.65
N ASN A 748 -28.76 10.36 -0.34
CA ASN A 748 -28.79 9.63 0.93
C ASN A 748 -30.10 8.86 1.17
N LYS A 749 -30.65 8.27 0.14
CA LYS A 749 -31.79 7.36 0.25
C LYS A 749 -31.27 5.93 0.29
N LEU A 750 -31.69 5.18 1.31
CA LEU A 750 -31.40 3.75 1.41
C LEU A 750 -32.48 2.99 0.62
N MET A 751 -32.05 2.07 -0.23
CA MET A 751 -32.91 1.20 -1.03
C MET A 751 -32.43 -0.24 -0.94
N GLU A 752 -33.37 -1.20 -0.94
CA GLU A 752 -33.07 -2.63 -1.13
C GLU A 752 -33.06 -2.93 -2.63
N GLY A 753 -32.00 -3.63 -3.10
CA GLY A 753 -31.81 -4.02 -4.50
C GLY A 753 -32.61 -5.26 -4.88
#